data_34ae724ca3cf57e40574dbf3d1a5f338
#
_entry.id   34ae724ca3cf57e40574dbf3d1a5f338
#
_cell.length_a   1.000
_cell.length_b   1.000
_cell.length_c   1.000
_cell.angle_alpha   90.00
_cell.angle_beta   90.00
_cell.angle_gamma   90.00
#
_symmetry.space_group_name_H-M   'P 1'
#
loop_
_entity.id
_entity.type
_entity.pdbx_description
1 polymer ?
#
loop_
_entity_poly.entity_id
_entity_poly.type
_entity_poly.pdbx_seq_one_letter_code
_entity_poly.pdbx_strand_id
1 'polypeptide(L)'
;MEKITLGVEGMTCSACSNGLEKHLKKQPGVLAASVNLVMANAYVEYDESVLDQKKIEKFIKDAGFKSTGLFDLAGEGGRERGKKALLIVYSFLAVLLLYVSMGHMIGIPVPAFLNMHENPVSYTCILLGLTIPFLVYGADLFRNGVKNLVHLAPNMDTLVTLGVLASLGYSVYSMVMIFTGRPAYVDSLYLESCAIIVYFIKLGRLIDSANKNKTKQAIKDLVRITPGYAYRKEGEEIARITIDEVREGDLLVCRAGDKFAVDGEVVSGNSHVDESFITGESRPAAKQPGKKVVAGSINLDGYIEYRAEKIGRESTVSEIVKMVVEATNTKMPIAKLADVVSGIFVPVVMGIAAVVFVLYLCLGQGINAALETFVTVLVVACPCALGLATPLAVVISEGLCARRGILVKKSETLEIANKIDTVVFDKTGTLTYGNLKIAAAVNYSGMSDDELLAFAGSMEAQSSHPIGRAFAERMKEKGLSPLPVTDFCNVAGKGITGRIDGDELILGNAKILEAYSVDNPHADDEAALAQAGNSIVYVVKNREIAGLFGVNDIVKADAADVIEDLKSRGIEFIMLTGDNEKTAELIAAELGIGRVIADVLPRQKAELVKQLKAEGRRVLMCGDGINDSPALANADIGLSVPSGTDIAMNTADVILMNEDLGKIGELLAIGKKTIRNIKQNLFWAFFYNCLMLPIAAGAFRPLGISISPMIAGLAMVLSSITVILNALRLKLIHFQKGDKKDVRQQNH
;
A
#
# COMPACT_ATOMS: atom_id res chain seq x y z
N MET A 1 22.52 -9.41 -7.28
CA MET A 1 21.70 -8.86 -6.19
C MET A 1 20.36 -9.58 -6.17
N GLU A 2 20.02 -10.18 -5.07
CA GLU A 2 18.74 -10.89 -4.90
C GLU A 2 17.93 -10.26 -3.77
N LYS A 3 16.59 -10.42 -3.85
CA LYS A 3 15.63 -9.92 -2.87
C LYS A 3 14.85 -11.09 -2.30
N ILE A 4 14.81 -11.18 -0.97
CA ILE A 4 14.07 -12.24 -0.29
C ILE A 4 13.19 -11.66 0.81
N THR A 5 11.99 -12.20 0.95
CA THR A 5 11.11 -11.90 2.07
C THR A 5 10.90 -13.17 2.89
N LEU A 6 11.32 -13.14 4.15
CA LEU A 6 11.23 -14.26 5.08
C LEU A 6 10.19 -13.98 6.16
N GLY A 7 9.38 -14.97 6.53
CA GLY A 7 8.49 -14.89 7.66
C GLY A 7 9.27 -14.94 8.99
N VAL A 8 8.88 -14.12 9.97
CA VAL A 8 9.55 -14.01 11.26
C VAL A 8 8.56 -14.11 12.41
N GLU A 9 8.71 -15.14 13.25
CA GLU A 9 7.97 -15.30 14.51
C GLU A 9 8.74 -14.72 15.71
N GLY A 10 7.99 -14.24 16.72
CA GLY A 10 8.54 -13.78 18.00
C GLY A 10 8.66 -12.26 18.12
N MET A 11 8.36 -11.48 17.07
CA MET A 11 8.33 -10.03 17.16
C MET A 11 7.06 -9.53 17.86
N THR A 12 7.21 -8.87 18.99
CA THR A 12 6.07 -8.39 19.81
C THR A 12 5.89 -6.88 19.78
N CYS A 13 6.94 -6.11 19.47
CA CYS A 13 6.92 -4.66 19.49
C CYS A 13 7.87 -4.06 18.43
N SER A 14 7.76 -2.75 18.20
CA SER A 14 8.63 -2.02 17.25
C SER A 14 10.12 -2.09 17.62
N ALA A 15 10.45 -2.11 18.91
CA ALA A 15 11.84 -2.29 19.33
C ALA A 15 12.42 -3.64 18.87
N CYS A 16 11.59 -4.71 18.85
CA CYS A 16 11.99 -6.02 18.34
C CYS A 16 12.27 -5.98 16.84
N SER A 17 11.36 -5.41 16.05
CA SER A 17 11.54 -5.32 14.60
C SER A 17 12.73 -4.42 14.23
N ASN A 18 12.95 -3.32 14.95
CA ASN A 18 14.09 -2.44 14.74
C ASN A 18 15.41 -3.08 15.16
N GLY A 19 15.41 -3.85 16.25
CA GLY A 19 16.58 -4.60 16.71
C GLY A 19 17.01 -5.63 15.66
N LEU A 20 16.06 -6.40 15.14
CA LEU A 20 16.31 -7.36 14.08
C LEU A 20 16.78 -6.67 12.78
N GLU A 21 16.15 -5.58 12.38
CA GLU A 21 16.55 -4.81 11.19
C GLU A 21 17.98 -4.29 11.29
N LYS A 22 18.36 -3.71 12.46
CA LYS A 22 19.73 -3.25 12.72
C LYS A 22 20.72 -4.40 12.73
N HIS A 23 20.34 -5.56 13.27
CA HIS A 23 21.19 -6.74 13.28
C HIS A 23 21.44 -7.25 11.86
N LEU A 24 20.40 -7.35 11.03
CA LEU A 24 20.52 -7.79 9.63
C LEU A 24 21.37 -6.83 8.81
N LYS A 25 21.16 -5.51 8.93
CA LYS A 25 21.97 -4.48 8.22
C LYS A 25 23.45 -4.49 8.54
N LYS A 26 23.85 -5.05 9.69
CA LYS A 26 25.27 -5.16 10.08
C LYS A 26 25.95 -6.40 9.53
N GLN A 27 25.21 -7.34 8.95
CA GLN A 27 25.79 -8.58 8.46
C GLN A 27 26.49 -8.38 7.12
N PRO A 28 27.67 -9.00 6.91
CA PRO A 28 28.39 -8.90 5.65
C PRO A 28 27.56 -9.53 4.52
N GLY A 29 27.47 -8.85 3.38
CA GLY A 29 26.70 -9.30 2.21
C GLY A 29 25.22 -8.86 2.23
N VAL A 30 24.71 -8.25 3.29
CA VAL A 30 23.39 -7.61 3.32
C VAL A 30 23.52 -6.18 2.85
N LEU A 31 22.81 -5.83 1.76
CA LEU A 31 22.80 -4.50 1.14
C LEU A 31 21.73 -3.60 1.75
N ALA A 32 20.54 -4.16 1.94
CA ALA A 32 19.43 -3.49 2.61
C ALA A 32 18.60 -4.52 3.38
N ALA A 33 18.00 -4.07 4.48
CA ALA A 33 17.03 -4.87 5.22
C ALA A 33 15.92 -3.98 5.77
N SER A 34 14.70 -4.48 5.77
CA SER A 34 13.54 -3.87 6.40
C SER A 34 12.70 -4.93 7.09
N VAL A 35 12.25 -4.65 8.31
CA VAL A 35 11.48 -5.60 9.10
C VAL A 35 10.11 -5.02 9.43
N ASN A 36 9.06 -5.72 8.99
CA ASN A 36 7.68 -5.31 9.19
C ASN A 36 7.02 -6.07 10.35
N LEU A 37 6.68 -5.33 11.41
CA LEU A 37 6.05 -5.89 12.60
C LEU A 37 4.60 -6.39 12.33
N VAL A 38 3.85 -5.69 11.48
CA VAL A 38 2.44 -6.04 11.19
C VAL A 38 2.36 -7.26 10.30
N MET A 39 3.16 -7.29 9.23
CA MET A 39 3.22 -8.43 8.30
C MET A 39 3.98 -9.63 8.90
N ALA A 40 4.74 -9.42 9.98
CA ALA A 40 5.60 -10.42 10.61
C ALA A 40 6.63 -11.01 9.63
N ASN A 41 7.27 -10.15 8.82
CA ASN A 41 8.26 -10.55 7.84
C ASN A 41 9.52 -9.67 7.90
N ALA A 42 10.59 -10.17 7.30
CA ALA A 42 11.83 -9.45 7.05
C ALA A 42 12.15 -9.50 5.55
N TYR A 43 12.26 -8.33 4.94
CA TYR A 43 12.73 -8.14 3.59
C TYR A 43 14.22 -7.87 3.61
N VAL A 44 14.98 -8.59 2.80
CA VAL A 44 16.45 -8.50 2.75
C VAL A 44 16.91 -8.46 1.31
N GLU A 45 17.68 -7.44 0.96
CA GLU A 45 18.45 -7.37 -0.29
C GLU A 45 19.88 -7.78 0.00
N TYR A 46 20.42 -8.74 -0.75
CA TYR A 46 21.72 -9.32 -0.47
C TYR A 46 22.50 -9.67 -1.73
N ASP A 47 23.79 -9.89 -1.56
CA ASP A 47 24.69 -10.35 -2.60
C ASP A 47 24.69 -11.88 -2.62
N GLU A 48 24.17 -12.48 -3.72
CA GLU A 48 24.09 -13.93 -3.92
C GLU A 48 25.45 -14.63 -3.90
N SER A 49 26.53 -13.88 -4.24
CA SER A 49 27.90 -14.44 -4.21
C SER A 49 28.43 -14.67 -2.78
N VAL A 50 27.81 -14.01 -1.78
CA VAL A 50 28.27 -14.02 -0.38
C VAL A 50 27.29 -14.75 0.54
N LEU A 51 25.99 -14.58 0.31
CA LEU A 51 24.92 -15.07 1.18
C LEU A 51 23.95 -15.98 0.41
N ASP A 52 23.40 -16.93 1.15
CA ASP A 52 22.26 -17.75 0.75
C ASP A 52 21.10 -17.58 1.76
N GLN A 53 19.91 -18.05 1.39
CA GLN A 53 18.71 -17.98 2.25
C GLN A 53 18.98 -18.57 3.64
N LYS A 54 19.68 -19.69 3.74
CA LYS A 54 19.95 -20.38 5.03
C LYS A 54 20.81 -19.53 5.96
N LYS A 55 21.77 -18.78 5.43
CA LYS A 55 22.59 -17.86 6.23
C LYS A 55 21.75 -16.70 6.76
N ILE A 56 20.84 -16.16 5.95
CA ILE A 56 19.92 -15.07 6.36
C ILE A 56 18.98 -15.57 7.47
N GLU A 57 18.43 -16.77 7.32
CA GLU A 57 17.62 -17.42 8.37
C GLU A 57 18.41 -17.63 9.68
N LYS A 58 19.70 -17.98 9.57
CA LYS A 58 20.59 -18.06 10.73
C LYS A 58 20.78 -16.71 11.41
N PHE A 59 20.96 -15.62 10.67
CA PHE A 59 21.06 -14.27 11.24
C PHE A 59 19.78 -13.86 11.99
N ILE A 60 18.60 -14.23 11.47
CA ILE A 60 17.32 -14.03 12.18
C ILE A 60 17.30 -14.81 13.49
N LYS A 61 17.80 -16.06 13.49
CA LYS A 61 17.89 -16.91 14.70
C LYS A 61 18.90 -16.35 15.70
N ASP A 62 20.06 -15.89 15.25
CA ASP A 62 21.10 -15.30 16.09
C ASP A 62 20.63 -14.00 16.76
N ALA A 63 19.77 -13.22 16.08
CA ALA A 63 19.05 -12.08 16.65
C ALA A 63 17.98 -12.51 17.68
N GLY A 64 17.71 -13.81 17.82
CA GLY A 64 16.78 -14.37 18.81
C GLY A 64 15.35 -14.53 18.36
N PHE A 65 15.11 -14.46 17.06
CA PHE A 65 13.80 -14.68 16.44
C PHE A 65 13.78 -16.02 15.68
N LYS A 66 12.59 -16.45 15.26
CA LYS A 66 12.43 -17.69 14.49
C LYS A 66 12.01 -17.36 13.07
N SER A 67 12.79 -17.81 12.07
CA SER A 67 12.35 -17.79 10.67
C SER A 67 11.33 -18.90 10.43
N THR A 68 10.29 -18.57 9.63
CA THR A 68 9.29 -19.54 9.13
C THR A 68 9.53 -19.92 7.67
N GLY A 69 10.68 -19.55 7.12
CA GLY A 69 10.99 -19.72 5.70
C GLY A 69 10.49 -18.56 4.84
N LEU A 70 10.30 -18.80 3.54
CA LEU A 70 9.74 -17.82 2.62
C LEU A 70 8.38 -17.34 3.13
N PHE A 71 8.18 -16.03 3.07
CA PHE A 71 6.94 -15.42 3.52
C PHE A 71 5.78 -15.83 2.63
N ASP A 72 4.79 -16.50 3.23
CA ASP A 72 3.55 -16.87 2.57
C ASP A 72 2.36 -16.26 3.30
N LEU A 73 1.62 -15.43 2.59
CA LEU A 73 0.38 -14.81 3.09
C LEU A 73 -0.75 -15.83 3.31
N ALA A 74 -0.78 -16.93 2.54
CA ALA A 74 -1.89 -17.90 2.57
C ALA A 74 -1.83 -18.84 3.79
N GLY A 75 -0.64 -19.19 4.25
CA GLY A 75 -0.41 -20.26 5.24
C GLY A 75 -0.75 -19.96 6.71
N GLU A 76 -1.08 -18.72 7.09
CA GLU A 76 -1.23 -18.30 8.48
C GLU A 76 -2.68 -18.41 9.02
N GLY A 77 -3.29 -19.60 9.15
CA GLY A 77 -4.70 -19.69 9.55
C GLY A 77 -5.04 -20.46 10.85
N GLY A 78 -4.13 -21.23 11.44
CA GLY A 78 -4.49 -22.31 12.36
C GLY A 78 -4.38 -22.08 13.87
N ARG A 79 -3.61 -21.10 14.37
CA ARG A 79 -3.19 -21.06 15.79
C ARG A 79 -3.99 -20.14 16.73
N GLU A 80 -4.99 -19.39 16.27
CA GLU A 80 -5.65 -18.37 17.11
C GLU A 80 -6.74 -18.89 18.05
N ARG A 81 -7.43 -19.98 17.72
CA ARG A 81 -8.55 -20.48 18.56
C ARG A 81 -8.10 -20.88 19.95
N GLY A 82 -6.94 -21.53 20.07
CA GLY A 82 -6.38 -21.93 21.36
C GLY A 82 -6.00 -20.75 22.27
N LYS A 83 -5.46 -19.67 21.69
CA LYS A 83 -5.07 -18.46 22.45
C LYS A 83 -6.27 -17.72 23.04
N LYS A 84 -7.41 -17.69 22.32
CA LYS A 84 -8.65 -17.06 22.79
C LYS A 84 -9.27 -17.84 23.93
N ALA A 85 -9.33 -19.16 23.85
CA ALA A 85 -9.84 -20.04 24.91
C ALA A 85 -9.02 -19.87 26.19
N LEU A 86 -7.68 -19.87 26.05
CA LEU A 86 -6.77 -19.68 27.17
C LEU A 86 -6.98 -18.32 27.86
N LEU A 87 -7.17 -17.24 27.10
CA LEU A 87 -7.44 -15.90 27.65
C LEU A 87 -8.75 -15.88 28.46
N ILE A 88 -9.80 -16.55 28.00
CA ILE A 88 -11.08 -16.62 28.75
C ILE A 88 -10.87 -17.26 30.14
N VAL A 89 -10.07 -18.33 30.20
CA VAL A 89 -9.73 -18.98 31.48
C VAL A 89 -8.97 -18.01 32.39
N TYR A 90 -7.96 -17.31 31.86
CA TYR A 90 -7.20 -16.31 32.64
C TYR A 90 -8.03 -15.08 33.02
N SER A 91 -9.04 -14.70 32.23
CA SER A 91 -9.97 -13.63 32.60
C SER A 91 -10.81 -14.04 33.80
N PHE A 92 -11.31 -15.29 33.84
CA PHE A 92 -12.02 -15.81 35.01
C PHE A 92 -11.12 -15.87 36.25
N LEU A 93 -9.88 -16.35 36.10
CA LEU A 93 -8.90 -16.36 37.18
C LEU A 93 -8.55 -14.94 37.68
N ALA A 94 -8.46 -13.95 36.80
CA ALA A 94 -8.22 -12.55 37.14
C ALA A 94 -9.38 -11.96 37.98
N VAL A 95 -10.62 -12.24 37.60
CA VAL A 95 -11.80 -11.83 38.37
C VAL A 95 -11.80 -12.50 39.73
N LEU A 96 -11.49 -13.79 39.84
CA LEU A 96 -11.41 -14.49 41.11
C LEU A 96 -10.27 -13.92 42.00
N LEU A 97 -9.11 -13.61 41.40
CA LEU A 97 -8.00 -12.97 42.12
C LEU A 97 -8.40 -11.60 42.69
N LEU A 98 -9.06 -10.76 41.87
CA LEU A 98 -9.55 -9.45 42.31
C LEU A 98 -10.64 -9.56 43.40
N TYR A 99 -11.49 -10.57 43.31
CA TYR A 99 -12.46 -10.84 44.38
C TYR A 99 -11.76 -11.17 45.68
N VAL A 100 -10.74 -12.03 45.68
CA VAL A 100 -9.97 -12.39 46.88
C VAL A 100 -9.22 -11.19 47.46
N SER A 101 -8.55 -10.38 46.59
CA SER A 101 -7.67 -9.29 47.04
C SER A 101 -8.46 -8.02 47.41
N MET A 102 -9.52 -7.67 46.69
CA MET A 102 -10.23 -6.39 46.82
C MET A 102 -11.69 -6.52 47.20
N GLY A 103 -12.26 -7.72 47.29
CA GLY A 103 -13.68 -7.93 47.55
C GLY A 103 -14.16 -7.26 48.83
N HIS A 104 -13.36 -7.30 49.93
CA HIS A 104 -13.70 -6.65 51.19
C HIS A 104 -13.71 -5.10 51.10
N MET A 105 -12.87 -4.50 50.23
CA MET A 105 -12.85 -3.04 50.05
C MET A 105 -14.10 -2.52 49.29
N ILE A 106 -14.72 -3.37 48.49
CA ILE A 106 -15.90 -3.04 47.67
C ILE A 106 -17.20 -3.45 48.40
N GLY A 107 -17.09 -3.98 49.65
CA GLY A 107 -18.22 -4.41 50.46
C GLY A 107 -18.84 -5.75 50.03
N ILE A 108 -18.15 -6.54 49.24
CA ILE A 108 -18.59 -7.89 48.85
C ILE A 108 -18.20 -8.85 49.99
N PRO A 109 -19.13 -9.71 50.50
CA PRO A 109 -18.81 -10.65 51.54
C PRO A 109 -17.71 -11.63 51.12
N VAL A 110 -16.62 -11.62 51.85
CA VAL A 110 -15.48 -12.55 51.67
C VAL A 110 -15.49 -13.52 52.84
N PRO A 111 -15.36 -14.84 52.59
CA PRO A 111 -15.27 -15.85 53.65
C PRO A 111 -14.14 -15.54 54.63
N ALA A 112 -14.34 -15.83 55.93
CA ALA A 112 -13.38 -15.49 56.97
C ALA A 112 -11.96 -16.06 56.74
N PHE A 113 -11.84 -17.23 56.10
CA PHE A 113 -10.54 -17.82 55.79
C PHE A 113 -9.79 -17.09 54.65
N LEU A 114 -10.46 -16.21 53.89
CA LEU A 114 -9.92 -15.33 52.87
C LEU A 114 -9.70 -13.90 53.36
N ASN A 115 -10.08 -13.60 54.61
CA ASN A 115 -9.88 -12.28 55.18
C ASN A 115 -8.42 -12.05 55.53
N MET A 116 -7.79 -11.05 54.90
CA MET A 116 -6.35 -10.78 55.05
C MET A 116 -5.94 -10.41 56.46
N HIS A 117 -6.80 -9.82 57.28
CA HIS A 117 -6.51 -9.41 58.64
C HIS A 117 -6.81 -10.53 59.67
N GLU A 118 -7.80 -11.38 59.43
CA GLU A 118 -8.15 -12.48 60.31
C GLU A 118 -7.27 -13.70 60.10
N ASN A 119 -6.96 -14.04 58.83
CA ASN A 119 -6.17 -15.21 58.47
C ASN A 119 -5.07 -14.89 57.46
N PRO A 120 -4.03 -14.09 57.84
CA PRO A 120 -3.02 -13.60 56.89
C PRO A 120 -2.22 -14.72 56.20
N VAL A 121 -1.98 -15.84 56.85
CA VAL A 121 -1.26 -16.99 56.32
C VAL A 121 -2.09 -17.68 55.23
N SER A 122 -3.37 -17.98 55.51
CA SER A 122 -4.24 -18.66 54.55
C SER A 122 -4.50 -17.75 53.32
N TYR A 123 -4.74 -16.46 53.56
CA TYR A 123 -4.89 -15.45 52.50
C TYR A 123 -3.66 -15.42 51.59
N THR A 124 -2.46 -15.34 52.15
CA THR A 124 -1.19 -15.31 51.41
C THR A 124 -0.97 -16.56 50.55
N CYS A 125 -1.26 -17.76 51.13
CA CYS A 125 -1.11 -19.03 50.37
C CYS A 125 -2.10 -19.09 49.18
N ILE A 126 -3.34 -18.66 49.38
CA ILE A 126 -4.35 -18.68 48.31
C ILE A 126 -4.01 -17.65 47.22
N LEU A 127 -3.59 -16.45 47.64
CA LEU A 127 -3.19 -15.38 46.72
C LEU A 127 -1.98 -15.83 45.85
N LEU A 128 -0.99 -16.47 46.49
CA LEU A 128 0.15 -17.06 45.78
C LEU A 128 -0.30 -18.15 44.77
N GLY A 129 -1.16 -19.07 45.24
CA GLY A 129 -1.69 -20.13 44.38
C GLY A 129 -2.42 -19.60 43.14
N LEU A 130 -3.17 -18.49 43.29
CA LEU A 130 -3.83 -17.83 42.17
C LEU A 130 -2.86 -17.03 41.28
N THR A 131 -1.73 -16.53 41.81
CA THR A 131 -0.75 -15.74 41.07
C THR A 131 0.17 -16.62 40.20
N ILE A 132 0.58 -17.81 40.68
CA ILE A 132 1.48 -18.71 39.95
C ILE A 132 1.05 -19.00 38.51
N PRO A 133 -0.23 -19.31 38.20
CA PRO A 133 -0.67 -19.50 36.80
C PRO A 133 -0.36 -18.31 35.90
N PHE A 134 -0.51 -17.06 36.38
CA PHE A 134 -0.19 -15.86 35.61
C PHE A 134 1.31 -15.70 35.36
N LEU A 135 2.16 -16.03 36.33
CA LEU A 135 3.61 -16.02 36.16
C LEU A 135 4.04 -17.05 35.11
N VAL A 136 3.45 -18.24 35.15
CA VAL A 136 3.70 -19.27 34.10
C VAL A 136 3.21 -18.80 32.75
N TYR A 137 2.02 -18.19 32.67
CA TYR A 137 1.48 -17.60 31.45
C TYR A 137 2.35 -16.47 30.90
N GLY A 138 3.05 -15.73 31.76
CA GLY A 138 3.98 -14.65 31.44
C GLY A 138 5.43 -15.10 31.20
N ALA A 139 5.74 -16.39 31.23
CA ALA A 139 7.13 -16.88 31.18
C ALA A 139 7.90 -16.42 29.93
N ASP A 140 7.24 -16.33 28.78
CA ASP A 140 7.82 -15.81 27.54
C ASP A 140 8.18 -14.31 27.65
N LEU A 141 7.36 -13.54 28.34
CA LEU A 141 7.58 -12.11 28.60
C LEU A 141 8.81 -11.92 29.49
N PHE A 142 8.92 -12.68 30.57
CA PHE A 142 10.08 -12.61 31.48
C PHE A 142 11.36 -13.04 30.79
N ARG A 143 11.32 -14.14 30.05
CA ARG A 143 12.49 -14.63 29.32
C ARG A 143 12.99 -13.60 28.31
N ASN A 144 12.08 -12.97 27.55
CA ASN A 144 12.44 -11.93 26.58
C ASN A 144 12.93 -10.66 27.26
N GLY A 145 12.30 -10.26 28.37
CA GLY A 145 12.67 -9.07 29.13
C GLY A 145 14.09 -9.16 29.69
N VAL A 146 14.44 -10.29 30.32
CA VAL A 146 15.81 -10.53 30.83
C VAL A 146 16.81 -10.62 29.70
N LYS A 147 16.49 -11.35 28.62
CA LYS A 147 17.38 -11.47 27.45
C LYS A 147 17.71 -10.11 26.87
N ASN A 148 16.72 -9.25 26.64
CA ASN A 148 16.93 -7.94 26.04
C ASN A 148 17.68 -6.97 26.99
N LEU A 149 17.51 -7.11 28.30
CA LEU A 149 18.28 -6.37 29.28
C LEU A 149 19.77 -6.73 29.22
N VAL A 150 20.09 -8.03 29.19
CA VAL A 150 21.46 -8.54 29.11
C VAL A 150 22.15 -8.09 27.80
N HIS A 151 21.41 -7.99 26.70
CA HIS A 151 21.94 -7.52 25.42
C HIS A 151 21.95 -6.00 25.28
N LEU A 152 21.73 -5.22 26.37
CA LEU A 152 21.71 -3.75 26.38
C LEU A 152 20.73 -3.12 25.37
N ALA A 153 19.65 -3.85 25.07
CA ALA A 153 18.57 -3.42 24.19
C ALA A 153 17.21 -3.48 24.93
N PRO A 154 17.07 -2.73 26.05
CA PRO A 154 15.86 -2.79 26.86
C PRO A 154 14.63 -2.41 26.06
N ASN A 155 13.55 -3.16 26.23
CA ASN A 155 12.29 -2.97 25.56
C ASN A 155 11.12 -3.02 26.56
N MET A 156 9.88 -3.05 26.04
CA MET A 156 8.67 -3.16 26.84
C MET A 156 8.69 -4.37 27.79
N ASP A 157 9.16 -5.55 27.30
CA ASP A 157 9.23 -6.76 28.12
C ASP A 157 10.21 -6.59 29.27
N THR A 158 11.28 -5.82 29.07
CA THR A 158 12.25 -5.47 30.11
C THR A 158 11.63 -4.64 31.23
N LEU A 159 10.87 -3.57 30.88
CA LEU A 159 10.20 -2.71 31.86
C LEU A 159 9.26 -3.52 32.74
N VAL A 160 8.41 -4.33 32.12
CA VAL A 160 7.43 -5.16 32.83
C VAL A 160 8.12 -6.22 33.69
N THR A 161 9.14 -6.88 33.13
CA THR A 161 9.90 -7.91 33.86
C THR A 161 10.53 -7.32 35.11
N LEU A 162 11.17 -6.17 35.02
CA LEU A 162 11.74 -5.46 36.18
C LEU A 162 10.69 -5.14 37.22
N GLY A 163 9.53 -4.58 36.79
CA GLY A 163 8.44 -4.24 37.69
C GLY A 163 7.86 -5.46 38.39
N VAL A 164 7.56 -6.52 37.65
CA VAL A 164 6.98 -7.76 38.23
C VAL A 164 8.01 -8.47 39.12
N LEU A 165 9.28 -8.58 38.73
CA LEU A 165 10.31 -9.21 39.58
C LEU A 165 10.58 -8.44 40.85
N ALA A 166 10.55 -7.09 40.81
CA ALA A 166 10.69 -6.26 42.00
C ALA A 166 9.50 -6.45 42.96
N SER A 167 8.28 -6.43 42.45
CA SER A 167 7.06 -6.68 43.22
C SER A 167 7.01 -8.09 43.80
N LEU A 168 7.39 -9.11 43.00
CA LEU A 168 7.44 -10.50 43.44
C LEU A 168 8.50 -10.72 44.53
N GLY A 169 9.71 -10.16 44.32
CA GLY A 169 10.78 -10.26 45.30
C GLY A 169 10.39 -9.66 46.65
N TYR A 170 9.74 -8.50 46.66
CA TYR A 170 9.25 -7.90 47.88
C TYR A 170 8.08 -8.67 48.50
N SER A 171 7.17 -9.21 47.67
CA SER A 171 6.08 -10.07 48.17
C SER A 171 6.62 -11.35 48.82
N VAL A 172 7.66 -11.95 48.27
CA VAL A 172 8.34 -13.12 48.90
C VAL A 172 8.93 -12.72 50.26
N TYR A 173 9.56 -11.56 50.36
CA TYR A 173 10.03 -11.04 51.65
C TYR A 173 8.87 -10.86 52.65
N SER A 174 7.78 -10.22 52.25
CA SER A 174 6.58 -10.02 53.04
C SER A 174 5.96 -11.35 53.51
N MET A 175 5.92 -12.35 52.65
CA MET A 175 5.47 -13.71 52.96
C MET A 175 6.32 -14.33 54.06
N VAL A 176 7.65 -14.25 53.97
CA VAL A 176 8.55 -14.75 55.05
C VAL A 176 8.26 -14.07 56.36
N MET A 177 8.03 -12.75 56.37
CA MET A 177 7.69 -12.02 57.59
C MET A 177 6.31 -12.43 58.16
N ILE A 178 5.28 -12.65 57.33
CA ILE A 178 3.99 -13.17 57.77
C ILE A 178 4.12 -14.55 58.40
N PHE A 179 4.87 -15.48 57.79
CA PHE A 179 5.11 -16.83 58.32
C PHE A 179 5.98 -16.85 59.58
N THR A 180 6.78 -15.80 59.83
CA THR A 180 7.55 -15.63 61.08
C THR A 180 6.77 -14.88 62.18
N GLY A 181 5.46 -14.69 62.01
CA GLY A 181 4.58 -14.13 63.03
C GLY A 181 4.45 -12.60 63.03
N ARG A 182 4.72 -11.95 61.92
CA ARG A 182 4.52 -10.50 61.69
C ARG A 182 3.38 -10.22 60.72
N PRO A 183 2.11 -10.34 61.15
CA PRO A 183 0.95 -10.26 60.25
C PRO A 183 0.77 -8.89 59.52
N ALA A 184 1.30 -7.80 60.09
CA ALA A 184 1.24 -6.48 59.49
C ALA A 184 1.84 -6.36 58.07
N TYR A 185 2.68 -7.33 57.65
CA TYR A 185 3.24 -7.36 56.33
C TYR A 185 2.22 -7.82 55.25
N VAL A 186 1.02 -8.25 55.62
CA VAL A 186 -0.05 -8.62 54.69
C VAL A 186 -0.44 -7.48 53.77
N ASP A 187 -0.44 -6.23 54.26
CA ASP A 187 -0.72 -5.01 53.50
C ASP A 187 0.40 -4.67 52.49
N SER A 188 1.52 -5.36 52.58
CA SER A 188 2.70 -5.16 51.70
C SER A 188 2.86 -6.25 50.66
N LEU A 189 1.84 -7.05 50.41
CA LEU A 189 1.79 -8.05 49.35
C LEU A 189 1.41 -7.38 48.00
N TYR A 190 2.18 -7.69 46.95
CA TYR A 190 1.94 -7.20 45.57
C TYR A 190 1.69 -8.34 44.58
N LEU A 191 1.29 -9.53 45.08
CA LEU A 191 1.08 -10.74 44.27
C LEU A 191 -0.04 -10.52 43.25
N GLU A 192 -1.14 -9.86 43.65
CA GLU A 192 -2.25 -9.54 42.75
C GLU A 192 -1.80 -8.56 41.65
N SER A 193 -0.98 -7.56 42.00
CA SER A 193 -0.43 -6.62 41.03
C SER A 193 0.45 -7.33 40.00
N CYS A 194 1.31 -8.28 40.42
CA CYS A 194 2.11 -9.11 39.52
C CYS A 194 1.24 -9.86 38.51
N ALA A 195 0.18 -10.53 38.98
CA ALA A 195 -0.73 -11.30 38.14
C ALA A 195 -1.51 -10.42 37.16
N ILE A 196 -2.07 -9.31 37.65
CA ILE A 196 -2.91 -8.41 36.84
C ILE A 196 -2.10 -7.65 35.81
N ILE A 197 -0.87 -7.23 36.10
CA ILE A 197 0.03 -6.63 35.12
C ILE A 197 0.30 -7.62 33.96
N VAL A 198 0.66 -8.86 34.29
CA VAL A 198 0.89 -9.90 33.27
C VAL A 198 -0.37 -10.14 32.44
N TYR A 199 -1.53 -10.22 33.10
CA TYR A 199 -2.83 -10.41 32.43
C TYR A 199 -3.14 -9.28 31.46
N PHE A 200 -3.06 -7.99 31.89
CA PHE A 200 -3.35 -6.86 31.00
C PHE A 200 -2.39 -6.77 29.82
N ILE A 201 -1.11 -7.11 29.99
CA ILE A 201 -0.16 -7.13 28.89
C ILE A 201 -0.51 -8.24 27.90
N LYS A 202 -0.84 -9.44 28.36
CA LYS A 202 -1.27 -10.54 27.49
C LYS A 202 -2.58 -10.23 26.77
N LEU A 203 -3.55 -9.57 27.45
CA LEU A 203 -4.78 -9.08 26.87
C LEU A 203 -4.51 -8.04 25.77
N GLY A 204 -3.66 -7.04 26.06
CA GLY A 204 -3.25 -6.03 25.08
C GLY A 204 -2.61 -6.66 23.84
N ARG A 205 -1.68 -7.61 24.01
CA ARG A 205 -1.04 -8.35 22.91
C ARG A 205 -2.03 -9.17 22.08
N LEU A 206 -3.06 -9.74 22.70
CA LEU A 206 -4.08 -10.48 21.96
C LEU A 206 -4.95 -9.54 21.10
N ILE A 207 -5.35 -8.38 21.67
CA ILE A 207 -6.07 -7.33 20.95
C ILE A 207 -5.22 -6.84 19.75
N ASP A 208 -3.94 -6.57 19.97
CA ASP A 208 -3.00 -6.16 18.94
C ASP A 208 -2.85 -7.22 17.83
N SER A 209 -2.71 -8.50 18.21
CA SER A 209 -2.61 -9.61 17.26
C SER A 209 -3.88 -9.75 16.41
N ALA A 210 -5.06 -9.69 17.05
CA ALA A 210 -6.33 -9.78 16.35
C ALA A 210 -6.52 -8.65 15.31
N ASN A 211 -6.05 -7.43 15.64
CA ASN A 211 -6.14 -6.30 14.73
C ASN A 211 -5.10 -6.36 13.59
N LYS A 212 -3.87 -6.80 13.88
CA LYS A 212 -2.88 -7.10 12.83
C LYS A 212 -3.43 -8.12 11.83
N ASN A 213 -4.08 -9.18 12.31
CA ASN A 213 -4.65 -10.20 11.45
C ASN A 213 -5.83 -9.70 10.61
N LYS A 214 -6.71 -8.84 11.18
CA LYS A 214 -7.77 -8.17 10.39
C LYS A 214 -7.20 -7.26 9.30
N THR A 215 -6.04 -6.66 9.53
CA THR A 215 -5.38 -5.79 8.56
C THR A 215 -4.70 -6.61 7.47
N LYS A 216 -4.00 -7.69 7.84
CA LYS A 216 -3.47 -8.68 6.89
C LYS A 216 -4.57 -9.29 6.03
N GLN A 217 -5.77 -9.52 6.59
CA GLN A 217 -6.90 -10.11 5.88
C GLN A 217 -7.32 -9.27 4.67
N ALA A 218 -7.22 -7.94 4.75
CA ALA A 218 -7.52 -7.06 3.62
C ALA A 218 -6.60 -7.31 2.41
N ILE A 219 -5.34 -7.68 2.66
CA ILE A 219 -4.39 -8.07 1.60
C ILE A 219 -4.62 -9.54 1.20
N LYS A 220 -4.91 -10.43 2.17
CA LYS A 220 -5.25 -11.83 1.86
C LYS A 220 -6.48 -11.96 0.98
N ASP A 221 -7.45 -11.07 1.12
CA ASP A 221 -8.65 -11.06 0.29
C ASP A 221 -8.31 -10.81 -1.19
N LEU A 222 -7.22 -10.08 -1.50
CA LEU A 222 -6.71 -9.92 -2.87
C LEU A 222 -6.13 -11.23 -3.43
N VAL A 223 -5.47 -12.05 -2.58
CA VAL A 223 -4.93 -13.35 -2.99
C VAL A 223 -6.04 -14.38 -3.23
N ARG A 224 -7.12 -14.34 -2.45
CA ARG A 224 -8.24 -15.31 -2.52
C ARG A 224 -9.22 -15.07 -3.66
N ILE A 225 -8.95 -14.11 -4.52
CA ILE A 225 -9.83 -13.78 -5.63
C ILE A 225 -9.80 -14.87 -6.69
N THR A 226 -8.64 -15.46 -6.97
CA THR A 226 -8.49 -16.53 -7.95
C THR A 226 -9.06 -17.86 -7.45
N PRO A 227 -9.80 -18.60 -8.28
CA PRO A 227 -10.29 -19.93 -7.92
C PRO A 227 -9.14 -20.94 -7.84
N GLY A 228 -9.27 -21.97 -7.01
CA GLY A 228 -8.27 -23.04 -6.88
C GLY A 228 -8.31 -24.09 -8.01
N TYR A 229 -9.17 -23.93 -9.00
CA TYR A 229 -9.37 -24.86 -10.11
C TYR A 229 -9.70 -24.11 -11.41
N ALA A 230 -9.47 -24.78 -12.54
CA ALA A 230 -9.82 -24.33 -13.89
C ALA A 230 -10.57 -25.42 -14.65
N TYR A 231 -11.26 -25.03 -15.71
CA TYR A 231 -11.87 -25.96 -16.65
C TYR A 231 -11.07 -25.94 -17.95
N ARG A 232 -10.31 -27.03 -18.22
CA ARG A 232 -9.51 -27.16 -19.46
C ARG A 232 -10.34 -27.88 -20.52
N LYS A 233 -10.33 -27.35 -21.73
CA LYS A 233 -10.98 -27.93 -22.91
C LYS A 233 -9.96 -28.75 -23.70
N GLU A 234 -10.23 -30.06 -23.85
CA GLU A 234 -9.46 -30.99 -24.66
C GLU A 234 -10.38 -31.59 -25.74
N GLY A 235 -10.35 -30.98 -26.95
CA GLY A 235 -11.32 -31.30 -27.98
C GLY A 235 -12.75 -30.89 -27.62
N GLU A 236 -13.68 -31.84 -27.49
CA GLU A 236 -15.06 -31.59 -27.03
C GLU A 236 -15.24 -31.80 -25.53
N GLU A 237 -14.29 -32.41 -24.84
CA GLU A 237 -14.36 -32.67 -23.40
C GLU A 237 -13.85 -31.49 -22.59
N ILE A 238 -14.51 -31.25 -21.43
CA ILE A 238 -14.11 -30.23 -20.46
C ILE A 238 -13.73 -30.93 -19.17
N ALA A 239 -12.44 -30.89 -18.84
CA ALA A 239 -11.90 -31.47 -17.61
C ALA A 239 -11.71 -30.38 -16.54
N ARG A 240 -12.11 -30.66 -15.31
CA ARG A 240 -11.79 -29.82 -14.15
C ARG A 240 -10.41 -30.20 -13.63
N ILE A 241 -9.48 -29.23 -13.66
CA ILE A 241 -8.10 -29.40 -13.21
C ILE A 241 -7.78 -28.42 -12.06
N THR A 242 -6.76 -28.71 -11.28
CA THR A 242 -6.26 -27.75 -10.28
C THR A 242 -5.49 -26.61 -10.96
N ILE A 243 -5.42 -25.44 -10.30
CA ILE A 243 -4.74 -24.28 -10.89
C ILE A 243 -3.25 -24.54 -11.12
N ASP A 244 -2.64 -25.42 -10.31
CA ASP A 244 -1.25 -25.81 -10.42
C ASP A 244 -0.94 -26.72 -11.65
N GLU A 245 -1.99 -27.32 -12.23
CA GLU A 245 -1.89 -28.16 -13.44
C GLU A 245 -2.09 -27.37 -14.73
N VAL A 246 -2.52 -26.10 -14.66
CA VAL A 246 -2.68 -25.22 -15.82
C VAL A 246 -1.31 -24.87 -16.38
N ARG A 247 -1.19 -24.96 -17.72
CA ARG A 247 0.02 -24.61 -18.47
C ARG A 247 -0.25 -23.43 -19.39
N GLU A 248 0.80 -22.67 -19.70
CA GLU A 248 0.75 -21.63 -20.72
C GLU A 248 0.32 -22.23 -22.07
N GLY A 249 -0.64 -21.58 -22.73
CA GLY A 249 -1.24 -22.05 -23.98
C GLY A 249 -2.45 -22.95 -23.84
N ASP A 250 -2.79 -23.43 -22.62
CA ASP A 250 -4.01 -24.24 -22.38
C ASP A 250 -5.27 -23.46 -22.79
N LEU A 251 -6.20 -24.16 -23.44
CA LEU A 251 -7.52 -23.61 -23.74
C LEU A 251 -8.45 -23.87 -22.56
N LEU A 252 -8.87 -22.79 -21.90
CA LEU A 252 -9.69 -22.83 -20.70
C LEU A 252 -11.09 -22.28 -20.97
N VAL A 253 -12.04 -22.72 -20.17
CA VAL A 253 -13.45 -22.34 -20.23
C VAL A 253 -13.85 -21.58 -18.97
N CYS A 254 -14.55 -20.46 -19.16
CA CYS A 254 -15.18 -19.71 -18.09
C CYS A 254 -16.66 -19.50 -18.40
N ARG A 255 -17.54 -20.04 -17.55
CA ARG A 255 -18.99 -19.97 -17.70
C ARG A 255 -19.56 -18.76 -16.96
N ALA A 256 -20.78 -18.38 -17.27
CA ALA A 256 -21.46 -17.33 -16.53
C ALA A 256 -21.51 -17.66 -15.02
N GLY A 257 -21.10 -16.68 -14.20
CA GLY A 257 -20.96 -16.82 -12.75
C GLY A 257 -19.60 -17.37 -12.29
N ASP A 258 -18.78 -17.93 -13.18
CA ASP A 258 -17.45 -18.45 -12.85
C ASP A 258 -16.43 -17.31 -12.82
N LYS A 259 -15.30 -17.57 -12.14
CA LYS A 259 -14.13 -16.70 -12.15
C LYS A 259 -13.08 -17.22 -13.11
N PHE A 260 -12.42 -16.31 -13.81
CA PHE A 260 -11.25 -16.66 -14.60
C PHE A 260 -10.13 -17.19 -13.68
N ALA A 261 -9.58 -18.35 -14.04
CA ALA A 261 -8.59 -19.02 -13.19
C ALA A 261 -7.18 -18.40 -13.34
N VAL A 262 -6.81 -18.01 -14.56
CA VAL A 262 -5.51 -17.44 -14.94
C VAL A 262 -5.74 -16.29 -15.91
N ASP A 263 -4.70 -15.47 -16.12
CA ASP A 263 -4.72 -14.44 -17.15
C ASP A 263 -4.65 -15.10 -18.55
N GLY A 264 -5.30 -14.49 -19.53
CA GLY A 264 -5.29 -15.02 -20.88
C GLY A 264 -6.00 -14.13 -21.89
N GLU A 265 -6.07 -14.62 -23.13
CA GLU A 265 -6.74 -13.98 -24.24
C GLU A 265 -7.98 -14.75 -24.67
N VAL A 266 -9.10 -14.06 -24.87
CA VAL A 266 -10.36 -14.66 -25.35
C VAL A 266 -10.18 -15.17 -26.78
N VAL A 267 -10.44 -16.47 -26.97
CA VAL A 267 -10.39 -17.13 -28.28
C VAL A 267 -11.77 -17.20 -28.90
N SER A 268 -12.82 -17.46 -28.09
CA SER A 268 -14.19 -17.64 -28.55
C SER A 268 -15.18 -17.20 -27.47
N GLY A 269 -16.33 -16.68 -27.91
CA GLY A 269 -17.41 -16.24 -27.03
C GLY A 269 -17.39 -14.73 -26.76
N ASN A 270 -18.51 -14.24 -26.23
CA ASN A 270 -18.70 -12.83 -25.84
C ASN A 270 -19.34 -12.83 -24.46
N SER A 271 -18.91 -11.92 -23.59
CA SER A 271 -19.50 -11.73 -22.26
C SER A 271 -19.14 -10.37 -21.68
N HIS A 272 -19.90 -9.97 -20.65
CA HIS A 272 -19.52 -8.90 -19.74
C HIS A 272 -18.79 -9.50 -18.54
N VAL A 273 -17.64 -8.92 -18.18
CA VAL A 273 -16.75 -9.39 -17.11
C VAL A 273 -16.60 -8.30 -16.07
N ASP A 274 -16.85 -8.66 -14.81
CA ASP A 274 -16.60 -7.79 -13.67
C ASP A 274 -15.12 -7.87 -13.27
N GLU A 275 -14.38 -6.81 -13.55
CA GLU A 275 -12.97 -6.62 -13.20
C GLU A 275 -12.80 -5.60 -12.06
N SER A 276 -13.87 -5.24 -11.36
CA SER A 276 -13.90 -4.15 -10.38
C SER A 276 -12.89 -4.32 -9.23
N PHE A 277 -12.52 -5.54 -8.91
CA PHE A 277 -11.54 -5.80 -7.86
C PHE A 277 -10.10 -5.41 -8.24
N ILE A 278 -9.78 -5.33 -9.54
CA ILE A 278 -8.48 -4.88 -10.06
C ILE A 278 -8.58 -3.42 -10.48
N THR A 279 -9.55 -3.10 -11.32
CA THR A 279 -9.67 -1.76 -11.93
C THR A 279 -10.31 -0.74 -10.99
N GLY A 280 -11.07 -1.20 -9.99
CA GLY A 280 -11.88 -0.35 -9.13
C GLY A 280 -13.12 0.25 -9.83
N GLU A 281 -13.39 -0.16 -11.08
CA GLU A 281 -14.57 0.28 -11.85
C GLU A 281 -15.77 -0.62 -11.57
N SER A 282 -16.93 -0.02 -11.35
CA SER A 282 -18.17 -0.77 -11.13
C SER A 282 -18.88 -1.20 -12.40
N ARG A 283 -18.41 -0.76 -13.59
CA ARG A 283 -19.00 -1.12 -14.87
C ARG A 283 -18.34 -2.37 -15.42
N PRO A 284 -19.11 -3.42 -15.78
CA PRO A 284 -18.57 -4.59 -16.41
C PRO A 284 -17.91 -4.27 -17.76
N ALA A 285 -16.77 -4.90 -18.04
CA ALA A 285 -16.05 -4.77 -19.30
C ALA A 285 -16.55 -5.80 -20.31
N ALA A 286 -16.88 -5.36 -21.53
CA ALA A 286 -17.24 -6.28 -22.62
C ALA A 286 -15.98 -6.99 -23.14
N LYS A 287 -16.00 -8.33 -23.13
CA LYS A 287 -14.92 -9.20 -23.63
C LYS A 287 -15.38 -9.94 -24.87
N GLN A 288 -14.54 -9.89 -25.89
CA GLN A 288 -14.73 -10.50 -27.22
C GLN A 288 -13.42 -11.16 -27.63
N PRO A 289 -13.40 -12.01 -28.66
CA PRO A 289 -12.17 -12.60 -29.18
C PRO A 289 -11.06 -11.56 -29.42
N GLY A 290 -9.84 -11.87 -28.98
CA GLY A 290 -8.70 -10.97 -28.99
C GLY A 290 -8.60 -9.99 -27.81
N LYS A 291 -9.55 -10.01 -26.87
CA LYS A 291 -9.47 -9.21 -25.62
C LYS A 291 -8.87 -10.01 -24.49
N LYS A 292 -8.08 -9.34 -23.65
CA LYS A 292 -7.47 -9.97 -22.47
C LYS A 292 -8.47 -10.09 -21.31
N VAL A 293 -8.35 -11.19 -20.57
CA VAL A 293 -9.04 -11.45 -19.31
C VAL A 293 -8.04 -11.64 -18.20
N VAL A 294 -8.40 -11.25 -16.99
CA VAL A 294 -7.51 -11.28 -15.83
C VAL A 294 -8.02 -12.29 -14.81
N ALA A 295 -7.10 -13.05 -14.21
CA ALA A 295 -7.39 -14.02 -13.17
C ALA A 295 -8.21 -13.40 -12.03
N GLY A 296 -9.25 -14.10 -11.57
CA GLY A 296 -10.12 -13.66 -10.49
C GLY A 296 -11.29 -12.77 -10.92
N SER A 297 -11.32 -12.23 -12.16
CA SER A 297 -12.48 -11.54 -12.73
C SER A 297 -13.68 -12.47 -12.84
N ILE A 298 -14.89 -11.93 -12.73
CA ILE A 298 -16.14 -12.72 -12.74
C ILE A 298 -16.78 -12.58 -14.10
N ASN A 299 -17.02 -13.71 -14.78
CA ASN A 299 -17.80 -13.76 -16.00
C ASN A 299 -19.29 -13.65 -15.64
N LEU A 300 -20.00 -12.62 -16.13
CA LEU A 300 -21.35 -12.32 -15.69
C LEU A 300 -22.45 -13.06 -16.47
N ASP A 301 -22.36 -13.11 -17.81
CA ASP A 301 -23.49 -13.48 -18.65
C ASP A 301 -23.17 -14.43 -19.82
N GLY A 302 -21.91 -14.68 -20.16
CA GLY A 302 -21.54 -15.44 -21.34
C GLY A 302 -20.78 -16.73 -21.09
N TYR A 303 -20.50 -17.46 -22.16
CA TYR A 303 -19.55 -18.57 -22.21
C TYR A 303 -18.32 -18.10 -22.97
N ILE A 304 -17.15 -18.15 -22.33
CA ILE A 304 -15.89 -17.72 -22.89
C ILE A 304 -14.90 -18.88 -22.92
N GLU A 305 -14.26 -19.09 -24.06
CA GLU A 305 -13.05 -19.87 -24.19
C GLU A 305 -11.86 -18.93 -24.30
N TYR A 306 -10.85 -19.13 -23.48
CA TYR A 306 -9.68 -18.27 -23.44
C TYR A 306 -8.40 -19.11 -23.33
N ARG A 307 -7.32 -18.59 -23.92
CA ARG A 307 -6.00 -19.21 -23.89
C ARG A 307 -5.20 -18.64 -22.72
N ALA A 308 -4.67 -19.52 -21.87
CA ALA A 308 -3.84 -19.15 -20.74
C ALA A 308 -2.52 -18.48 -21.22
N GLU A 309 -2.20 -17.29 -20.71
CA GLU A 309 -0.95 -16.57 -21.01
C GLU A 309 -0.04 -16.52 -19.79
N LYS A 310 -0.52 -15.94 -18.67
CA LYS A 310 0.26 -15.80 -17.43
C LYS A 310 -0.33 -16.69 -16.34
N ILE A 311 0.52 -17.55 -15.77
CA ILE A 311 0.10 -18.56 -14.79
C ILE A 311 0.85 -18.41 -13.46
N GLY A 312 0.24 -18.87 -12.38
CA GLY A 312 0.86 -18.97 -11.06
C GLY A 312 1.43 -17.64 -10.54
N ARG A 313 2.75 -17.59 -10.36
CA ARG A 313 3.44 -16.41 -9.79
C ARG A 313 3.54 -15.23 -10.75
N GLU A 314 3.37 -15.46 -12.03
CA GLU A 314 3.45 -14.45 -13.09
C GLU A 314 2.07 -13.84 -13.41
N SER A 315 0.99 -14.34 -12.80
CA SER A 315 -0.34 -13.76 -12.98
C SER A 315 -0.41 -12.33 -12.46
N THR A 316 -1.21 -11.49 -13.11
CA THR A 316 -1.43 -10.08 -12.75
C THR A 316 -1.80 -9.93 -11.27
N VAL A 317 -2.66 -10.81 -10.74
CA VAL A 317 -3.04 -10.78 -9.30
C VAL A 317 -1.83 -11.08 -8.40
N SER A 318 -0.99 -12.07 -8.77
CA SER A 318 0.22 -12.40 -7.99
C SER A 318 1.22 -11.25 -7.99
N GLU A 319 1.39 -10.57 -9.12
CA GLU A 319 2.24 -9.38 -9.23
C GLU A 319 1.71 -8.21 -8.37
N ILE A 320 0.39 -7.95 -8.39
CA ILE A 320 -0.25 -6.95 -7.53
C ILE A 320 0.01 -7.26 -6.05
N VAL A 321 -0.23 -8.49 -5.63
CA VAL A 321 0.00 -8.93 -4.24
C VAL A 321 1.46 -8.75 -3.85
N LYS A 322 2.39 -9.14 -4.72
CA LYS A 322 3.83 -8.97 -4.50
C LYS A 322 4.18 -7.48 -4.33
N MET A 323 3.69 -6.60 -5.20
CA MET A 323 3.92 -5.15 -5.09
C MET A 323 3.36 -4.58 -3.78
N VAL A 324 2.15 -4.97 -3.36
CA VAL A 324 1.57 -4.51 -2.09
C VAL A 324 2.39 -5.01 -0.90
N VAL A 325 2.86 -6.26 -0.91
CA VAL A 325 3.72 -6.80 0.17
C VAL A 325 5.07 -6.08 0.19
N GLU A 326 5.69 -5.85 -0.96
CA GLU A 326 6.95 -5.11 -1.07
C GLU A 326 6.80 -3.66 -0.58
N ALA A 327 5.70 -2.98 -0.93
CA ALA A 327 5.38 -1.65 -0.44
C ALA A 327 5.34 -1.61 1.10
N THR A 328 4.62 -2.56 1.72
CA THR A 328 4.50 -2.62 3.18
C THR A 328 5.83 -2.85 3.90
N ASN A 329 6.87 -3.32 3.19
CA ASN A 329 8.20 -3.55 3.75
C ASN A 329 9.06 -2.28 3.76
N THR A 330 8.65 -1.20 3.07
CA THR A 330 9.34 0.09 3.15
C THR A 330 8.84 0.91 4.34
N LYS A 331 9.72 1.66 5.00
CA LYS A 331 9.35 2.49 6.17
C LYS A 331 9.29 3.96 5.80
N MET A 332 8.18 4.58 6.09
CA MET A 332 8.00 6.04 6.00
C MET A 332 9.00 6.80 6.90
N PRO A 333 9.48 7.98 6.54
CA PRO A 333 10.32 8.85 7.40
C PRO A 333 9.70 9.09 8.79
N ILE A 334 8.39 9.34 8.88
CA ILE A 334 7.68 9.52 10.14
C ILE A 334 7.73 8.26 11.03
N ALA A 335 7.72 7.06 10.44
CA ALA A 335 7.86 5.80 11.17
C ALA A 335 9.28 5.63 11.73
N LYS A 336 10.30 5.98 10.95
CA LYS A 336 11.71 5.95 11.39
C LYS A 336 11.92 6.87 12.59
N LEU A 337 11.31 8.07 12.59
CA LEU A 337 11.36 9.00 13.73
C LEU A 337 10.69 8.40 14.98
N ALA A 338 9.50 7.82 14.84
CA ALA A 338 8.81 7.15 15.96
C ALA A 338 9.64 6.01 16.55
N ASP A 339 10.35 5.24 15.71
CA ASP A 339 11.24 4.16 16.12
C ASP A 339 12.44 4.68 16.95
N VAL A 340 13.05 5.80 16.54
CA VAL A 340 14.16 6.46 17.28
C VAL A 340 13.67 6.93 18.65
N VAL A 341 12.53 7.63 18.69
CA VAL A 341 11.94 8.12 19.94
C VAL A 341 11.63 6.96 20.89
N SER A 342 11.05 5.87 20.38
CA SER A 342 10.77 4.66 21.19
C SER A 342 12.05 4.04 21.78
N GLY A 343 13.13 4.03 21.01
CA GLY A 343 14.43 3.49 21.45
C GLY A 343 15.09 4.30 22.58
N ILE A 344 14.84 5.60 22.64
CA ILE A 344 15.37 6.48 23.70
C ILE A 344 14.44 6.48 24.92
N PHE A 345 13.13 6.39 24.70
CA PHE A 345 12.12 6.51 25.73
C PHE A 345 12.26 5.45 26.84
N VAL A 346 12.47 4.19 26.49
CA VAL A 346 12.57 3.08 27.47
C VAL A 346 13.74 3.27 28.43
N PRO A 347 14.99 3.52 28.01
CA PRO A 347 16.09 3.82 28.93
C PRO A 347 15.87 5.04 29.81
N VAL A 348 15.29 6.10 29.27
CA VAL A 348 14.98 7.34 30.03
C VAL A 348 13.99 7.04 31.15
N VAL A 349 12.93 6.30 30.88
CA VAL A 349 11.94 5.92 31.89
C VAL A 349 12.54 5.01 32.97
N MET A 350 13.40 4.06 32.60
CA MET A 350 14.12 3.26 33.57
C MET A 350 14.94 4.14 34.54
N GLY A 351 15.61 5.15 33.99
CA GLY A 351 16.33 6.14 34.78
C GLY A 351 15.41 6.94 35.71
N ILE A 352 14.27 7.42 35.20
CA ILE A 352 13.26 8.14 36.01
C ILE A 352 12.74 7.24 37.14
N ALA A 353 12.38 5.99 36.85
CA ALA A 353 11.91 5.04 37.86
C ALA A 353 12.94 4.82 38.97
N ALA A 354 14.22 4.64 38.61
CA ALA A 354 15.31 4.49 39.57
C ALA A 354 15.51 5.75 40.44
N VAL A 355 15.48 6.94 39.82
CA VAL A 355 15.59 8.22 40.55
C VAL A 355 14.43 8.41 41.51
N VAL A 356 13.20 8.15 41.07
CA VAL A 356 12.00 8.26 41.93
C VAL A 356 12.05 7.26 43.07
N PHE A 357 12.50 6.03 42.85
CA PHE A 357 12.68 5.03 43.88
C PHE A 357 13.64 5.53 44.99
N VAL A 358 14.84 6.00 44.59
CA VAL A 358 15.84 6.54 45.54
C VAL A 358 15.30 7.76 46.26
N LEU A 359 14.61 8.69 45.56
CA LEU A 359 14.01 9.88 46.12
C LEU A 359 13.01 9.55 47.26
N TYR A 360 12.13 8.55 47.05
CA TYR A 360 11.16 8.11 48.05
C TYR A 360 11.81 7.52 49.28
N LEU A 361 12.92 6.77 49.12
CA LEU A 361 13.71 6.28 50.21
C LEU A 361 14.37 7.41 50.99
N CYS A 362 14.95 8.41 50.30
CA CYS A 362 15.58 9.57 50.93
C CYS A 362 14.57 10.46 51.68
N LEU A 363 13.34 10.55 51.18
CA LEU A 363 12.23 11.29 51.81
C LEU A 363 11.59 10.52 53.00
N GLY A 364 12.05 9.35 53.33
CA GLY A 364 11.56 8.54 54.47
C GLY A 364 10.14 7.98 54.26
N GLN A 365 9.64 7.91 53.01
CA GLN A 365 8.30 7.39 52.72
C GLN A 365 8.16 5.87 52.90
N GLY A 366 9.24 5.19 53.18
CA GLY A 366 9.31 3.74 53.35
C GLY A 366 9.46 2.99 52.02
N ILE A 367 9.95 1.76 52.13
CA ILE A 367 10.29 0.89 50.97
C ILE A 367 9.02 0.51 50.18
N ASN A 368 7.85 0.36 50.84
CA ASN A 368 6.59 0.03 50.19
C ASN A 368 6.19 1.09 49.19
N ALA A 369 6.15 2.36 49.61
CA ALA A 369 5.79 3.48 48.76
C ALA A 369 6.81 3.71 47.63
N ALA A 370 8.11 3.50 47.91
CA ALA A 370 9.17 3.59 46.91
C ALA A 370 9.02 2.51 45.82
N LEU A 371 8.74 1.26 46.22
CA LEU A 371 8.58 0.13 45.31
C LEU A 371 7.30 0.25 44.48
N GLU A 372 6.17 0.58 45.12
CA GLU A 372 4.91 0.80 44.41
C GLU A 372 5.06 1.86 43.31
N THR A 373 5.67 3.00 43.67
CA THR A 373 5.90 4.10 42.73
C THR A 373 6.86 3.68 41.61
N PHE A 374 7.96 2.98 41.94
CA PHE A 374 8.90 2.43 40.95
C PHE A 374 8.19 1.53 39.95
N VAL A 375 7.41 0.57 40.40
CA VAL A 375 6.69 -0.38 39.56
C VAL A 375 5.64 0.36 38.71
N THR A 376 4.89 1.30 39.32
CA THR A 376 3.86 2.08 38.62
C THR A 376 4.47 2.88 37.49
N VAL A 377 5.61 3.55 37.70
CA VAL A 377 6.35 4.31 36.67
C VAL A 377 6.78 3.40 35.53
N LEU A 378 7.35 2.22 35.83
CA LEU A 378 7.78 1.27 34.79
C LEU A 378 6.61 0.75 33.94
N VAL A 379 5.47 0.47 34.56
CA VAL A 379 4.28 -0.06 33.87
C VAL A 379 3.60 1.03 33.05
N VAL A 380 3.33 2.23 33.62
CA VAL A 380 2.70 3.35 32.90
C VAL A 380 3.46 3.76 31.65
N ALA A 381 4.77 3.75 31.73
CA ALA A 381 5.63 4.23 30.66
C ALA A 381 5.83 3.24 29.51
N CYS A 382 5.09 2.14 29.47
CA CYS A 382 5.15 1.22 28.34
C CYS A 382 4.57 1.86 27.05
N PRO A 383 5.37 2.12 26.01
CA PRO A 383 4.88 2.73 24.77
C PRO A 383 4.26 1.68 23.82
N CYS A 384 3.35 0.82 24.35
CA CYS A 384 2.79 -0.30 23.59
C CYS A 384 2.08 0.14 22.31
N ALA A 385 1.28 1.19 22.40
CA ALA A 385 0.52 1.75 21.29
C ALA A 385 1.41 2.39 20.21
N LEU A 386 2.58 2.93 20.59
CA LEU A 386 3.50 3.61 19.68
C LEU A 386 4.00 2.69 18.56
N GLY A 387 4.28 1.43 18.90
CA GLY A 387 4.77 0.43 17.93
C GLY A 387 3.76 0.07 16.84
N LEU A 388 2.47 0.34 17.04
CA LEU A 388 1.39 0.09 16.09
C LEU A 388 0.89 1.35 15.40
N ALA A 389 1.18 2.52 15.95
CA ALA A 389 0.62 3.80 15.52
C ALA A 389 0.83 4.09 14.03
N THR A 390 2.00 3.82 13.50
CA THR A 390 2.36 4.05 12.09
C THR A 390 2.10 2.82 11.22
N PRO A 391 2.62 1.61 11.51
CA PRO A 391 2.49 0.48 10.59
C PRO A 391 1.04 0.08 10.31
N LEU A 392 0.15 0.20 11.31
CA LEU A 392 -1.25 -0.15 11.13
C LEU A 392 -1.97 0.80 10.16
N ALA A 393 -1.73 2.11 10.28
CA ALA A 393 -2.30 3.10 9.38
C ALA A 393 -1.78 2.93 7.95
N VAL A 394 -0.48 2.65 7.79
CA VAL A 394 0.16 2.40 6.48
C VAL A 394 -0.47 1.21 5.78
N VAL A 395 -0.51 0.04 6.41
CA VAL A 395 -1.05 -1.19 5.78
C VAL A 395 -2.54 -1.04 5.43
N ILE A 396 -3.32 -0.32 6.27
CA ILE A 396 -4.72 -0.02 5.95
C ILE A 396 -4.81 0.88 4.71
N SER A 397 -3.97 1.91 4.62
CA SER A 397 -4.00 2.86 3.49
C SER A 397 -3.53 2.24 2.19
N GLU A 398 -2.47 1.41 2.21
CA GLU A 398 -2.01 0.65 1.05
C GLU A 398 -3.07 -0.34 0.58
N GLY A 399 -3.71 -1.06 1.51
CA GLY A 399 -4.83 -1.93 1.17
C GLY A 399 -6.05 -1.17 0.62
N LEU A 400 -6.27 0.08 1.04
CA LEU A 400 -7.30 0.95 0.48
C LEU A 400 -6.94 1.41 -0.93
N CYS A 401 -5.69 1.83 -1.17
CA CYS A 401 -5.17 2.18 -2.49
C CYS A 401 -5.33 1.01 -3.46
N ALA A 402 -4.87 -0.18 -3.09
CA ALA A 402 -4.95 -1.38 -3.92
C ALA A 402 -6.40 -1.72 -4.33
N ARG A 403 -7.36 -1.66 -3.38
CA ARG A 403 -8.80 -1.85 -3.67
C ARG A 403 -9.41 -0.81 -4.58
N ARG A 404 -8.76 0.33 -4.74
CA ARG A 404 -9.16 1.43 -5.63
C ARG A 404 -8.44 1.40 -6.97
N GLY A 405 -7.66 0.35 -7.24
CA GLY A 405 -6.86 0.25 -8.45
C GLY A 405 -5.66 1.19 -8.47
N ILE A 406 -5.15 1.59 -7.30
CA ILE A 406 -3.95 2.41 -7.14
C ILE A 406 -2.88 1.55 -6.47
N LEU A 407 -1.89 1.11 -7.22
CA LEU A 407 -0.78 0.32 -6.70
C LEU A 407 0.37 1.22 -6.28
N VAL A 408 0.66 1.24 -4.99
CA VAL A 408 1.76 2.00 -4.40
C VAL A 408 2.91 1.04 -4.16
N LYS A 409 4.10 1.31 -4.71
CA LYS A 409 5.28 0.43 -4.58
C LYS A 409 6.11 0.68 -3.33
N LYS A 410 5.97 1.85 -2.69
CA LYS A 410 6.70 2.22 -1.49
C LYS A 410 5.79 2.98 -0.53
N SER A 411 5.79 2.61 0.75
CA SER A 411 4.98 3.31 1.77
C SER A 411 5.29 4.81 1.86
N GLU A 412 6.55 5.21 1.65
CA GLU A 412 6.96 6.62 1.68
C GLU A 412 6.23 7.49 0.66
N THR A 413 5.77 6.91 -0.46
CA THR A 413 4.99 7.60 -1.48
C THR A 413 3.71 8.22 -0.91
N LEU A 414 3.04 7.55 0.05
CA LEU A 414 1.87 8.11 0.73
C LEU A 414 2.23 9.32 1.62
N GLU A 415 3.44 9.36 2.18
CA GLU A 415 3.91 10.53 2.93
C GLU A 415 4.21 11.70 1.98
N ILE A 416 4.84 11.41 0.84
CA ILE A 416 5.17 12.40 -0.19
C ILE A 416 3.88 12.94 -0.82
N ALA A 417 2.88 12.09 -1.11
CA ALA A 417 1.60 12.46 -1.67
C ALA A 417 0.86 13.54 -0.86
N ASN A 418 1.06 13.56 0.47
CA ASN A 418 0.53 14.65 1.31
C ASN A 418 1.20 16.02 1.07
N LYS A 419 2.36 16.06 0.42
CA LYS A 419 3.18 17.27 0.24
C LYS A 419 3.20 17.74 -1.23
N ILE A 420 2.59 17.01 -2.15
CA ILE A 420 2.56 17.37 -3.57
C ILE A 420 1.83 18.71 -3.75
N ASP A 421 2.46 19.61 -4.48
CA ASP A 421 1.96 20.93 -4.85
C ASP A 421 1.91 21.13 -6.36
N THR A 422 2.61 20.30 -7.14
CA THR A 422 2.72 20.40 -8.59
C THR A 422 2.51 19.03 -9.23
N VAL A 423 1.60 18.95 -10.21
CA VAL A 423 1.36 17.76 -11.03
C VAL A 423 1.78 18.07 -12.46
N VAL A 424 2.68 17.25 -12.98
CA VAL A 424 3.19 17.33 -14.35
C VAL A 424 2.61 16.16 -15.14
N PHE A 425 1.92 16.47 -16.22
CA PHE A 425 1.36 15.48 -17.13
C PHE A 425 2.16 15.40 -18.42
N ASP A 426 2.48 14.19 -18.84
CA ASP A 426 2.68 13.98 -20.27
C ASP A 426 1.36 14.07 -21.00
N LYS A 427 1.35 14.57 -22.24
CA LYS A 427 0.13 14.65 -23.02
C LYS A 427 -0.34 13.29 -23.52
N THR A 428 0.52 12.63 -24.30
CA THR A 428 0.14 11.45 -25.12
C THR A 428 -0.01 10.22 -24.23
N GLY A 429 -1.15 9.50 -24.35
CA GLY A 429 -1.42 8.30 -23.56
C GLY A 429 -1.71 8.56 -22.07
N THR A 430 -1.58 9.81 -21.61
CA THR A 430 -1.84 10.20 -20.20
C THR A 430 -3.08 11.10 -20.10
N LEU A 431 -3.03 12.31 -20.63
CA LEU A 431 -4.21 13.20 -20.75
C LEU A 431 -5.11 12.79 -21.91
N THR A 432 -4.55 12.11 -22.90
CA THR A 432 -5.22 11.57 -24.06
C THR A 432 -5.24 10.03 -23.99
N TYR A 433 -6.03 9.40 -24.85
CA TYR A 433 -6.11 7.94 -24.92
C TYR A 433 -4.90 7.28 -25.59
N GLY A 434 -3.97 8.06 -26.22
CA GLY A 434 -2.87 7.55 -27.00
C GLY A 434 -3.31 6.87 -28.31
N ASN A 435 -4.58 7.04 -28.66
CA ASN A 435 -5.20 6.49 -29.86
C ASN A 435 -5.49 7.61 -30.83
N LEU A 436 -4.68 7.71 -31.88
CA LEU A 436 -4.90 8.66 -32.96
C LEU A 436 -6.20 8.32 -33.70
N LYS A 437 -6.99 9.34 -34.01
CA LYS A 437 -8.18 9.21 -34.87
C LYS A 437 -8.17 10.26 -35.98
N ILE A 438 -8.75 9.89 -37.10
CA ILE A 438 -9.02 10.84 -38.18
C ILE A 438 -10.17 11.72 -37.73
N ALA A 439 -9.87 12.99 -37.43
CA ALA A 439 -10.84 13.98 -36.97
C ALA A 439 -11.48 14.74 -38.13
N ALA A 440 -10.71 14.99 -39.20
CA ALA A 440 -11.17 15.71 -40.36
C ALA A 440 -10.47 15.20 -41.63
N ALA A 441 -11.10 15.35 -42.76
CA ALA A 441 -10.54 15.09 -44.09
C ALA A 441 -10.99 16.18 -45.06
N VAL A 442 -10.06 16.61 -45.91
CA VAL A 442 -10.34 17.51 -47.02
C VAL A 442 -9.88 16.83 -48.30
N ASN A 443 -10.76 16.74 -49.28
CA ASN A 443 -10.57 15.99 -50.50
C ASN A 443 -10.50 16.93 -51.72
N TYR A 444 -9.41 16.84 -52.48
CA TYR A 444 -9.20 17.65 -53.67
C TYR A 444 -9.16 16.81 -54.96
N SER A 445 -9.20 15.47 -54.80
CA SER A 445 -8.89 14.54 -55.92
C SER A 445 -10.01 14.30 -56.91
N GLY A 446 -11.23 14.80 -56.61
CA GLY A 446 -12.43 14.46 -57.38
C GLY A 446 -12.94 13.01 -57.17
N MET A 447 -12.24 12.19 -56.39
CA MET A 447 -12.70 10.88 -55.91
C MET A 447 -13.68 11.06 -54.74
N SER A 448 -14.44 10.03 -54.41
CA SER A 448 -15.22 10.07 -53.18
C SER A 448 -14.30 10.06 -51.92
N ASP A 449 -14.79 10.58 -50.78
CA ASP A 449 -14.06 10.57 -49.54
C ASP A 449 -13.72 9.15 -49.06
N ASP A 450 -14.59 8.17 -49.39
CA ASP A 450 -14.37 6.76 -49.05
C ASP A 450 -13.26 6.13 -49.94
N GLU A 451 -13.14 6.55 -51.19
CA GLU A 451 -12.04 6.13 -52.06
C GLU A 451 -10.72 6.74 -51.62
N LEU A 452 -10.68 8.05 -51.29
CA LEU A 452 -9.48 8.69 -50.75
C LEU A 452 -9.02 8.04 -49.47
N LEU A 453 -9.97 7.72 -48.57
CA LEU A 453 -9.69 6.99 -47.32
C LEU A 453 -9.17 5.56 -47.61
N ALA A 454 -9.74 4.86 -48.61
CA ALA A 454 -9.28 3.53 -48.98
C ALA A 454 -7.83 3.53 -49.51
N PHE A 455 -7.47 4.53 -50.34
CA PHE A 455 -6.10 4.72 -50.82
C PHE A 455 -5.15 5.00 -49.67
N ALA A 456 -5.45 6.01 -48.86
CA ALA A 456 -4.59 6.39 -47.75
C ALA A 456 -4.48 5.26 -46.68
N GLY A 457 -5.59 4.63 -46.33
CA GLY A 457 -5.62 3.56 -45.34
C GLY A 457 -4.96 2.28 -45.82
N SER A 458 -5.00 1.97 -47.10
CA SER A 458 -4.29 0.80 -47.67
C SER A 458 -2.77 0.97 -47.62
N MET A 459 -2.29 2.18 -47.89
CA MET A 459 -0.87 2.54 -47.75
C MET A 459 -0.43 2.46 -46.27
N GLU A 460 -1.17 3.05 -45.38
CA GLU A 460 -0.91 3.10 -43.95
C GLU A 460 -1.02 1.72 -43.27
N ALA A 461 -1.82 0.80 -43.81
CA ALA A 461 -1.92 -0.57 -43.32
C ALA A 461 -0.61 -1.37 -43.46
N GLN A 462 0.32 -0.93 -44.32
CA GLN A 462 1.66 -1.52 -44.46
C GLN A 462 2.66 -0.92 -43.47
N SER A 463 2.30 0.15 -42.76
CA SER A 463 3.14 0.85 -41.79
C SER A 463 2.87 0.36 -40.36
N SER A 464 3.93 0.24 -39.55
CA SER A 464 3.80 0.01 -38.11
C SER A 464 3.55 1.29 -37.30
N HIS A 465 3.43 2.45 -37.96
CA HIS A 465 3.23 3.73 -37.31
C HIS A 465 1.82 3.84 -36.68
N PRO A 466 1.65 4.52 -35.51
CA PRO A 466 0.35 4.70 -34.87
C PRO A 466 -0.73 5.33 -35.79
N ILE A 467 -0.36 6.20 -36.71
CA ILE A 467 -1.24 6.78 -37.73
C ILE A 467 -1.90 5.68 -38.57
N GLY A 468 -1.18 4.61 -38.91
CA GLY A 468 -1.73 3.50 -39.67
C GLY A 468 -2.90 2.81 -38.98
N ARG A 469 -2.89 2.73 -37.64
CA ARG A 469 -4.04 2.21 -36.88
C ARG A 469 -5.27 3.10 -37.00
N ALA A 470 -5.10 4.42 -36.97
CA ALA A 470 -6.21 5.37 -37.12
C ALA A 470 -6.91 5.22 -38.46
N PHE A 471 -6.13 5.04 -39.54
CA PHE A 471 -6.66 4.77 -40.88
C PHE A 471 -7.36 3.41 -40.96
N ALA A 472 -6.74 2.36 -40.41
CA ALA A 472 -7.30 1.01 -40.40
C ALA A 472 -8.64 0.95 -39.63
N GLU A 473 -8.74 1.60 -38.46
CA GLU A 473 -9.99 1.70 -37.69
C GLU A 473 -11.07 2.45 -38.49
N ARG A 474 -10.72 3.57 -39.12
CA ARG A 474 -11.65 4.36 -39.89
C ARG A 474 -12.16 3.63 -41.13
N MET A 475 -11.30 2.87 -41.82
CA MET A 475 -11.70 2.00 -42.92
C MET A 475 -12.68 0.92 -42.44
N LYS A 476 -12.38 0.28 -41.30
CA LYS A 476 -13.26 -0.73 -40.70
C LYS A 476 -14.63 -0.18 -40.32
N GLU A 477 -14.68 1.01 -39.73
CA GLU A 477 -15.95 1.71 -39.42
C GLU A 477 -16.80 1.94 -40.68
N LYS A 478 -16.15 2.25 -41.81
CA LYS A 478 -16.79 2.50 -43.11
C LYS A 478 -17.04 1.21 -43.92
N GLY A 479 -16.61 0.05 -43.45
CA GLY A 479 -16.73 -1.24 -44.14
C GLY A 479 -15.86 -1.33 -45.40
N LEU A 480 -14.75 -0.56 -45.47
CA LEU A 480 -13.83 -0.55 -46.61
C LEU A 480 -12.80 -1.66 -46.46
N SER A 481 -12.45 -2.28 -47.57
CA SER A 481 -11.39 -3.30 -47.65
C SER A 481 -10.08 -2.71 -48.15
N PRO A 482 -8.90 -3.16 -47.62
CA PRO A 482 -7.60 -2.70 -48.10
C PRO A 482 -7.38 -3.06 -49.57
N LEU A 483 -6.80 -2.13 -50.31
CA LEU A 483 -6.39 -2.29 -51.72
C LEU A 483 -4.94 -2.89 -51.74
N PRO A 484 -4.57 -3.63 -52.83
CA PRO A 484 -3.23 -4.15 -52.96
C PRO A 484 -2.22 -3.02 -53.22
N VAL A 485 -1.18 -2.94 -52.36
CA VAL A 485 -0.09 -1.96 -52.47
C VAL A 485 1.14 -2.61 -53.00
N THR A 486 1.81 -1.97 -53.98
CA THR A 486 3.11 -2.37 -54.54
C THR A 486 4.14 -1.27 -54.31
N ASP A 487 5.44 -1.61 -54.43
CA ASP A 487 6.58 -0.68 -54.29
C ASP A 487 6.55 0.15 -52.96
N PHE A 488 6.05 -0.45 -51.85
CA PHE A 488 5.99 0.22 -50.55
C PHE A 488 7.38 0.54 -50.02
N CYS A 489 7.57 1.81 -49.62
CA CYS A 489 8.80 2.28 -49.01
C CYS A 489 8.49 3.24 -47.84
N ASN A 490 9.18 3.04 -46.71
CA ASN A 490 9.10 3.93 -45.57
C ASN A 490 10.23 4.99 -45.63
N VAL A 491 9.85 6.26 -45.67
CA VAL A 491 10.79 7.39 -45.69
C VAL A 491 10.91 7.93 -44.26
N ALA A 492 11.98 7.55 -43.57
CA ALA A 492 12.18 7.81 -42.15
C ALA A 492 11.95 9.28 -41.75
N GLY A 493 11.02 9.50 -40.80
CA GLY A 493 10.66 10.82 -40.25
C GLY A 493 9.87 11.74 -41.18
N LYS A 494 9.48 11.24 -42.41
CA LYS A 494 8.71 12.05 -43.38
C LYS A 494 7.39 11.39 -43.77
N GLY A 495 7.34 10.08 -43.98
CA GLY A 495 6.13 9.38 -44.39
C GLY A 495 6.41 8.06 -45.14
N ILE A 496 5.47 7.68 -46.01
CA ILE A 496 5.48 6.42 -46.76
C ILE A 496 5.20 6.69 -48.23
N THR A 497 5.71 5.84 -49.10
CA THR A 497 5.43 5.89 -50.54
C THR A 497 5.08 4.50 -51.05
N GLY A 498 4.31 4.42 -52.14
CA GLY A 498 3.94 3.15 -52.77
C GLY A 498 3.08 3.37 -54.01
N ARG A 499 2.54 2.27 -54.53
CA ARG A 499 1.64 2.31 -55.72
C ARG A 499 0.38 1.49 -55.47
N ILE A 500 -0.76 2.04 -55.90
CA ILE A 500 -2.07 1.36 -55.95
C ILE A 500 -2.62 1.54 -57.34
N ASP A 501 -3.02 0.47 -57.99
CA ASP A 501 -3.60 0.47 -59.36
C ASP A 501 -2.76 1.22 -60.41
N GLY A 502 -1.43 1.28 -60.22
CA GLY A 502 -0.50 1.97 -61.12
C GLY A 502 -0.22 3.43 -60.75
N ASP A 503 -1.03 4.05 -59.92
CA ASP A 503 -0.81 5.40 -59.43
C ASP A 503 0.26 5.47 -58.33
N GLU A 504 1.13 6.47 -58.40
CA GLU A 504 2.12 6.75 -57.34
C GLU A 504 1.44 7.48 -56.20
N LEU A 505 1.56 6.94 -54.98
CA LEU A 505 1.00 7.55 -53.76
C LEU A 505 2.13 7.85 -52.79
N ILE A 506 2.07 9.03 -52.19
CA ILE A 506 2.98 9.51 -51.16
C ILE A 506 2.11 10.02 -49.99
N LEU A 507 2.35 9.50 -48.79
CA LEU A 507 1.65 9.92 -47.56
C LEU A 507 2.67 10.36 -46.52
N GLY A 508 2.41 11.45 -45.84
CA GLY A 508 3.28 11.90 -44.74
C GLY A 508 3.07 13.33 -44.30
N ASN A 509 4.05 13.87 -43.57
CA ASN A 509 4.04 15.23 -43.07
C ASN A 509 4.57 16.25 -44.11
N ALA A 510 4.58 17.55 -43.80
CA ALA A 510 5.07 18.59 -44.69
C ALA A 510 6.50 18.35 -45.24
N LYS A 511 7.38 17.68 -44.48
CA LYS A 511 8.74 17.37 -44.93
C LYS A 511 8.79 16.38 -46.10
N ILE A 512 7.72 15.60 -46.34
CA ILE A 512 7.66 14.70 -47.45
C ILE A 512 7.34 15.47 -48.75
N LEU A 513 6.54 16.55 -48.66
CA LEU A 513 6.27 17.42 -49.80
C LEU A 513 7.57 18.07 -50.29
N GLU A 514 8.39 18.58 -49.41
CA GLU A 514 9.72 19.14 -49.73
C GLU A 514 10.62 18.09 -50.39
N ALA A 515 10.67 16.84 -49.84
CA ALA A 515 11.53 15.78 -50.32
C ALA A 515 11.20 15.32 -51.76
N TYR A 516 9.89 15.42 -52.12
CA TYR A 516 9.40 15.01 -53.43
C TYR A 516 9.06 16.21 -54.35
N SER A 517 9.40 17.44 -53.92
CA SER A 517 9.19 18.67 -54.64
C SER A 517 7.71 18.82 -55.09
N VAL A 518 6.78 18.62 -54.16
CA VAL A 518 5.36 18.78 -54.34
C VAL A 518 4.93 20.15 -53.77
N ASP A 519 4.34 21.02 -54.59
CA ASP A 519 3.82 22.29 -54.16
C ASP A 519 2.54 22.10 -53.36
N ASN A 520 2.34 22.93 -52.34
CA ASN A 520 1.10 22.96 -51.52
C ASN A 520 0.20 24.16 -51.86
N PRO A 521 -0.78 24.03 -52.74
CA PRO A 521 -1.69 25.10 -53.04
C PRO A 521 -2.81 25.26 -52.00
N HIS A 522 -2.89 24.39 -51.00
CA HIS A 522 -3.95 24.30 -50.00
C HIS A 522 -3.50 24.71 -48.58
N ALA A 523 -2.65 25.74 -48.51
CA ALA A 523 -2.07 26.20 -47.23
C ALA A 523 -3.13 26.75 -46.26
N ASP A 524 -4.24 27.30 -46.77
CA ASP A 524 -5.33 27.81 -45.92
C ASP A 524 -6.09 26.68 -45.20
N ASP A 525 -6.40 25.58 -45.91
CA ASP A 525 -7.07 24.42 -45.31
C ASP A 525 -6.12 23.69 -44.35
N GLU A 526 -4.84 23.59 -44.69
CA GLU A 526 -3.81 23.11 -43.77
C GLU A 526 -3.80 23.92 -42.47
N ALA A 527 -3.76 25.28 -42.61
CA ALA A 527 -3.76 26.13 -41.45
C ALA A 527 -5.02 25.99 -40.59
N ALA A 528 -6.20 25.83 -41.25
CA ALA A 528 -7.48 25.60 -40.56
C ALA A 528 -7.49 24.27 -39.78
N LEU A 529 -7.01 23.18 -40.39
CA LEU A 529 -6.87 21.88 -39.71
C LEU A 529 -5.86 21.94 -38.56
N ALA A 530 -4.73 22.59 -38.76
CA ALA A 530 -3.70 22.77 -37.73
C ALA A 530 -4.22 23.65 -36.58
N GLN A 531 -4.98 24.71 -36.85
CA GLN A 531 -5.65 25.54 -35.83
C GLN A 531 -6.71 24.76 -35.03
N ALA A 532 -7.27 23.69 -35.60
CA ALA A 532 -8.17 22.79 -34.90
C ALA A 532 -7.42 21.70 -34.08
N GLY A 533 -6.11 21.82 -33.92
CA GLY A 533 -5.29 20.89 -33.09
C GLY A 533 -4.93 19.57 -33.75
N ASN A 534 -5.08 19.46 -35.08
CA ASN A 534 -4.77 18.23 -35.82
C ASN A 534 -3.32 18.19 -36.31
N SER A 535 -2.73 17.01 -36.27
CA SER A 535 -1.52 16.69 -37.07
C SER A 535 -1.95 16.40 -38.51
N ILE A 536 -1.27 17.01 -39.47
CA ILE A 536 -1.68 16.91 -40.88
C ILE A 536 -0.93 15.72 -41.52
N VAL A 537 -1.73 14.87 -42.20
CA VAL A 537 -1.25 13.83 -43.12
C VAL A 537 -1.64 14.21 -44.53
N TYR A 538 -0.65 14.49 -45.35
CA TYR A 538 -0.86 14.78 -46.78
C TYR A 538 -0.99 13.49 -47.52
N VAL A 539 -1.95 13.43 -48.46
CA VAL A 539 -2.09 12.37 -49.43
C VAL A 539 -1.79 12.97 -50.81
N VAL A 540 -0.72 12.53 -51.42
CA VAL A 540 -0.29 12.96 -52.72
C VAL A 540 -0.46 11.82 -53.72
N LYS A 541 -1.11 12.08 -54.86
CA LYS A 541 -1.32 11.13 -55.91
C LYS A 541 -0.68 11.72 -57.21
N ASN A 542 0.26 10.98 -57.84
CA ASN A 542 0.91 11.40 -59.08
C ASN A 542 1.49 12.83 -59.03
N ARG A 543 2.12 13.19 -57.84
CA ARG A 543 2.72 14.50 -57.53
C ARG A 543 1.75 15.67 -57.32
N GLU A 544 0.46 15.42 -57.20
CA GLU A 544 -0.52 16.41 -56.83
C GLU A 544 -1.17 16.08 -55.47
N ILE A 545 -1.46 17.08 -54.64
CA ILE A 545 -2.12 16.83 -53.36
C ILE A 545 -3.57 16.40 -53.61
N ALA A 546 -3.86 15.15 -53.32
CA ALA A 546 -5.20 14.57 -53.47
C ALA A 546 -6.07 14.85 -52.25
N GLY A 547 -5.47 15.05 -51.08
CA GLY A 547 -6.25 15.43 -49.90
C GLY A 547 -5.36 15.58 -48.64
N LEU A 548 -6.00 16.12 -47.60
CA LEU A 548 -5.41 16.27 -46.27
C LEU A 548 -6.25 15.51 -45.26
N PHE A 549 -5.59 14.77 -44.37
CA PHE A 549 -6.25 14.21 -43.20
C PHE A 549 -5.70 14.87 -41.95
N GLY A 550 -6.63 15.39 -41.11
CA GLY A 550 -6.34 15.85 -39.76
C GLY A 550 -6.44 14.68 -38.77
N VAL A 551 -5.33 14.34 -38.15
CA VAL A 551 -5.26 13.26 -37.16
C VAL A 551 -4.96 13.85 -35.81
N ASN A 552 -5.75 13.54 -34.81
CA ASN A 552 -5.50 13.98 -33.43
C ASN A 552 -5.67 12.84 -32.42
N ASP A 553 -5.14 13.06 -31.25
CA ASP A 553 -5.29 12.18 -30.10
C ASP A 553 -6.42 12.73 -29.22
N ILE A 554 -7.36 11.88 -28.84
CA ILE A 554 -8.56 12.28 -28.13
C ILE A 554 -8.22 12.50 -26.65
N VAL A 555 -8.56 13.68 -26.14
CA VAL A 555 -8.48 14.01 -24.71
C VAL A 555 -9.45 13.12 -23.92
N LYS A 556 -9.01 12.62 -22.77
CA LYS A 556 -9.85 11.83 -21.86
C LYS A 556 -11.00 12.67 -21.32
N ALA A 557 -12.20 12.11 -21.33
CA ALA A 557 -13.41 12.83 -20.96
C ALA A 557 -13.44 13.36 -19.53
N ASP A 558 -12.69 12.73 -18.63
CA ASP A 558 -12.57 13.08 -17.22
C ASP A 558 -11.40 14.04 -16.90
N ALA A 559 -10.52 14.30 -17.86
CA ALA A 559 -9.30 15.06 -17.64
C ALA A 559 -9.57 16.50 -17.13
N ALA A 560 -10.53 17.21 -17.76
CA ALA A 560 -10.88 18.57 -17.36
C ALA A 560 -11.44 18.64 -15.93
N ASP A 561 -12.38 17.73 -15.59
CA ASP A 561 -13.02 17.66 -14.27
C ASP A 561 -11.97 17.37 -13.17
N VAL A 562 -11.02 16.47 -13.46
CA VAL A 562 -9.93 16.11 -12.55
C VAL A 562 -8.99 17.28 -12.31
N ILE A 563 -8.62 18.00 -13.38
CA ILE A 563 -7.74 19.17 -13.27
C ILE A 563 -8.43 20.27 -12.46
N GLU A 564 -9.73 20.52 -12.68
CA GLU A 564 -10.50 21.51 -11.91
C GLU A 564 -10.59 21.13 -10.41
N ASP A 565 -10.90 19.87 -10.09
CA ASP A 565 -10.94 19.39 -8.69
C ASP A 565 -9.60 19.57 -7.99
N LEU A 566 -8.50 19.15 -8.62
CA LEU A 566 -7.19 19.26 -8.03
C LEU A 566 -6.69 20.73 -7.93
N LYS A 567 -7.03 21.60 -8.89
CA LYS A 567 -6.79 23.05 -8.81
C LYS A 567 -7.49 23.67 -7.61
N SER A 568 -8.73 23.27 -7.34
CA SER A 568 -9.47 23.73 -6.17
C SER A 568 -8.78 23.41 -4.85
N ARG A 569 -7.88 22.41 -4.86
CA ARG A 569 -7.05 22.00 -3.72
C ARG A 569 -5.70 22.72 -3.64
N GLY A 570 -5.42 23.66 -4.56
CA GLY A 570 -4.20 24.47 -4.59
C GLY A 570 -3.01 23.77 -5.27
N ILE A 571 -3.27 22.82 -6.16
CA ILE A 571 -2.24 22.10 -6.92
C ILE A 571 -2.01 22.80 -8.25
N GLU A 572 -0.77 23.05 -8.62
CA GLU A 572 -0.35 23.60 -9.91
C GLU A 572 -0.23 22.49 -10.95
N PHE A 573 -0.60 22.79 -12.20
CA PHE A 573 -0.54 21.87 -13.33
C PHE A 573 0.39 22.35 -14.40
N ILE A 574 1.21 21.41 -14.90
CA ILE A 574 2.13 21.64 -16.01
C ILE A 574 1.92 20.51 -17.02
N MET A 575 1.72 20.85 -18.28
CA MET A 575 1.70 19.87 -19.36
C MET A 575 3.06 19.86 -20.07
N LEU A 576 3.64 18.67 -20.22
CA LEU A 576 4.84 18.43 -21.03
C LEU A 576 4.43 17.66 -22.28
N THR A 577 4.92 18.06 -23.44
CA THR A 577 4.66 17.33 -24.68
C THR A 577 5.80 17.51 -25.69
N GLY A 578 6.01 16.48 -26.53
CA GLY A 578 6.87 16.58 -27.70
C GLY A 578 6.18 17.18 -28.93
N ASP A 579 4.89 17.55 -28.82
CA ASP A 579 4.16 18.22 -29.90
C ASP A 579 4.56 19.68 -30.02
N ASN A 580 4.17 20.28 -31.15
CA ASN A 580 4.37 21.71 -31.37
C ASN A 580 3.57 22.57 -30.39
N GLU A 581 4.07 23.78 -30.15
CA GLU A 581 3.54 24.73 -29.17
C GLU A 581 2.04 25.04 -29.39
N LYS A 582 1.62 25.25 -30.63
CA LYS A 582 0.22 25.61 -30.97
C LYS A 582 -0.78 24.52 -30.59
N THR A 583 -0.50 23.26 -30.93
CA THR A 583 -1.35 22.13 -30.58
C THR A 583 -1.39 21.92 -29.06
N ALA A 584 -0.25 22.10 -28.40
CA ALA A 584 -0.15 21.96 -26.96
C ALA A 584 -0.95 23.04 -26.21
N GLU A 585 -0.89 24.29 -26.67
CA GLU A 585 -1.67 25.41 -26.09
C GLU A 585 -3.17 25.22 -26.23
N LEU A 586 -3.64 24.69 -27.36
CA LEU A 586 -5.07 24.42 -27.58
C LEU A 586 -5.61 23.40 -26.59
N ILE A 587 -4.91 22.28 -26.41
CA ILE A 587 -5.30 21.24 -25.46
C ILE A 587 -5.22 21.76 -24.02
N ALA A 588 -4.21 22.55 -23.71
CA ALA A 588 -4.07 23.15 -22.40
C ALA A 588 -5.18 24.15 -22.09
N ALA A 589 -5.58 24.95 -23.06
CA ALA A 589 -6.71 25.88 -22.93
C ALA A 589 -8.03 25.11 -22.70
N GLU A 590 -8.28 24.03 -23.45
CA GLU A 590 -9.45 23.16 -23.28
C GLU A 590 -9.49 22.56 -21.86
N LEU A 591 -8.35 22.11 -21.35
CA LEU A 591 -8.21 21.50 -20.01
C LEU A 591 -8.03 22.55 -18.90
N GLY A 592 -7.90 23.83 -19.25
CA GLY A 592 -7.62 24.90 -18.30
C GLY A 592 -6.22 24.84 -17.68
N ILE A 593 -5.23 24.19 -18.28
CA ILE A 593 -3.85 24.10 -17.79
C ILE A 593 -3.15 25.44 -18.10
N GLY A 594 -2.58 26.09 -17.07
CA GLY A 594 -1.98 27.41 -17.21
C GLY A 594 -0.51 27.42 -17.67
N ARG A 595 0.18 26.30 -17.59
CA ARG A 595 1.60 26.20 -17.97
C ARG A 595 1.83 24.99 -18.87
N VAL A 596 2.33 25.27 -20.08
CA VAL A 596 2.66 24.28 -21.10
C VAL A 596 4.13 24.39 -21.47
N ILE A 597 4.77 23.27 -21.68
CA ILE A 597 6.13 23.19 -22.22
C ILE A 597 6.09 22.21 -23.38
N ALA A 598 6.16 22.74 -24.60
CA ALA A 598 6.06 22.01 -25.86
C ALA A 598 7.44 21.71 -26.46
N ASP A 599 7.49 20.93 -27.54
CA ASP A 599 8.72 20.55 -28.26
C ASP A 599 9.81 19.90 -27.38
N VAL A 600 9.41 19.16 -26.34
CA VAL A 600 10.32 18.61 -25.33
C VAL A 600 10.77 17.19 -25.70
N LEU A 601 12.07 16.99 -25.81
CA LEU A 601 12.66 15.65 -25.99
C LEU A 601 12.62 14.84 -24.67
N PRO A 602 12.61 13.50 -24.70
CA PRO A 602 12.52 12.66 -23.52
C PRO A 602 13.55 12.98 -22.42
N ARG A 603 14.80 13.29 -22.77
CA ARG A 603 15.84 13.69 -21.81
C ARG A 603 15.56 15.03 -21.15
N GLN A 604 15.03 15.98 -21.90
CA GLN A 604 14.69 17.31 -21.39
C GLN A 604 13.51 17.27 -20.41
N LYS A 605 12.55 16.33 -20.56
CA LYS A 605 11.47 16.13 -19.59
C LYS A 605 12.05 15.83 -18.19
N ALA A 606 13.07 14.98 -18.11
CA ALA A 606 13.72 14.64 -16.84
C ALA A 606 14.47 15.85 -16.22
N GLU A 607 15.09 16.67 -17.05
CA GLU A 607 15.79 17.89 -16.60
C GLU A 607 14.81 18.93 -16.07
N LEU A 608 13.68 19.12 -16.74
CA LEU A 608 12.60 20.01 -16.30
C LEU A 608 12.02 19.59 -14.94
N VAL A 609 11.77 18.29 -14.75
CA VAL A 609 11.34 17.76 -13.45
C VAL A 609 12.38 18.05 -12.36
N LYS A 610 13.67 17.87 -12.64
CA LYS A 610 14.74 18.21 -11.70
C LYS A 610 14.78 19.69 -11.39
N GLN A 611 14.59 20.54 -12.39
CA GLN A 611 14.56 22.01 -12.23
C GLN A 611 13.40 22.44 -11.32
N LEU A 612 12.18 21.93 -11.55
CA LEU A 612 11.02 22.19 -10.69
C LEU A 612 11.29 21.79 -9.23
N LYS A 613 11.92 20.63 -9.02
CA LYS A 613 12.32 20.20 -7.66
C LYS A 613 13.39 21.12 -7.06
N ALA A 614 14.35 21.63 -7.85
CA ALA A 614 15.35 22.60 -7.40
C ALA A 614 14.71 23.95 -7.02
N GLU A 615 13.61 24.31 -7.65
CA GLU A 615 12.77 25.48 -7.30
C GLU A 615 11.99 25.26 -5.98
N GLY A 616 12.11 24.09 -5.35
CA GLY A 616 11.43 23.75 -4.09
C GLY A 616 10.05 23.13 -4.27
N ARG A 617 9.61 22.85 -5.50
CA ARG A 617 8.33 22.20 -5.80
C ARG A 617 8.36 20.72 -5.43
N ARG A 618 7.19 20.19 -5.06
CA ARG A 618 6.95 18.77 -4.84
C ARG A 618 6.18 18.20 -6.01
N VAL A 619 6.88 17.49 -6.87
CA VAL A 619 6.42 17.10 -8.20
C VAL A 619 5.88 15.67 -8.23
N LEU A 620 4.64 15.53 -8.69
CA LEU A 620 4.09 14.26 -9.16
C LEU A 620 4.11 14.28 -10.68
N MET A 621 4.85 13.35 -11.31
CA MET A 621 4.90 13.19 -12.77
C MET A 621 4.01 12.04 -13.20
N CYS A 622 3.10 12.31 -14.15
CA CYS A 622 2.24 11.31 -14.78
C CYS A 622 2.69 11.05 -16.22
N GLY A 623 2.92 9.80 -16.57
CA GLY A 623 3.32 9.40 -17.91
C GLY A 623 2.92 7.95 -18.24
N ASP A 624 2.93 7.61 -19.54
CA ASP A 624 2.51 6.28 -20.02
C ASP A 624 3.67 5.38 -20.44
N GLY A 625 4.83 5.94 -20.74
CA GLY A 625 5.73 5.29 -21.61
C GLY A 625 7.20 5.20 -21.30
N ILE A 626 7.88 4.57 -22.22
CA ILE A 626 9.33 4.40 -22.25
C ILE A 626 10.01 5.77 -22.24
N ASN A 627 9.42 6.73 -22.94
CA ASN A 627 9.97 8.07 -23.11
C ASN A 627 9.94 8.90 -21.80
N ASP A 628 9.00 8.60 -20.90
CA ASP A 628 8.80 9.32 -19.65
C ASP A 628 9.53 8.68 -18.47
N SER A 629 10.02 7.44 -18.61
CA SER A 629 10.70 6.72 -17.52
C SER A 629 11.79 7.53 -16.82
N PRO A 630 12.65 8.31 -17.52
CA PRO A 630 13.61 9.17 -16.84
C PRO A 630 12.97 10.30 -16.05
N ALA A 631 11.84 10.87 -16.51
CA ALA A 631 11.12 11.93 -15.82
C ALA A 631 10.37 11.35 -14.59
N LEU A 632 9.71 10.19 -14.73
CA LEU A 632 9.06 9.46 -13.65
C LEU A 632 10.06 9.14 -12.51
N ALA A 633 11.26 8.65 -12.86
CA ALA A 633 12.31 8.32 -11.88
C ALA A 633 12.85 9.53 -11.11
N ASN A 634 12.81 10.73 -11.72
CA ASN A 634 13.35 11.96 -11.12
C ASN A 634 12.30 12.77 -10.34
N ALA A 635 11.00 12.51 -10.51
CA ALA A 635 9.93 13.12 -9.75
C ALA A 635 9.98 12.74 -8.25
N ASP A 636 9.22 13.44 -7.41
CA ASP A 636 9.00 13.02 -6.02
C ASP A 636 8.05 11.81 -5.99
N ILE A 637 7.09 11.77 -6.92
CA ILE A 637 6.24 10.61 -7.21
C ILE A 637 6.16 10.44 -8.72
N GLY A 638 6.64 9.31 -9.25
CA GLY A 638 6.36 8.87 -10.61
C GLY A 638 5.09 8.04 -10.64
N LEU A 639 4.12 8.41 -11.47
CA LEU A 639 2.86 7.71 -11.64
C LEU A 639 2.71 7.24 -13.08
N SER A 640 2.50 5.94 -13.28
CA SER A 640 2.24 5.32 -14.58
C SER A 640 0.76 4.99 -14.73
N VAL A 641 0.23 5.28 -15.92
CA VAL A 641 -1.13 4.88 -16.33
C VAL A 641 -1.13 3.46 -16.95
N PRO A 642 -2.29 2.78 -17.08
CA PRO A 642 -2.38 1.38 -17.54
C PRO A 642 -1.87 1.14 -18.96
N SER A 643 -1.96 2.13 -19.84
CA SER A 643 -1.41 2.09 -21.21
C SER A 643 0.12 2.05 -21.21
N GLY A 644 0.75 2.23 -20.04
CA GLY A 644 2.19 2.27 -19.88
C GLY A 644 2.86 0.94 -20.20
N THR A 645 4.08 1.05 -20.73
CA THR A 645 4.93 -0.11 -21.01
C THR A 645 5.47 -0.72 -19.69
N ASP A 646 5.92 -1.97 -19.76
CA ASP A 646 6.55 -2.66 -18.61
C ASP A 646 7.71 -1.85 -18.01
N ILE A 647 8.43 -1.07 -18.83
CA ILE A 647 9.53 -0.21 -18.38
C ILE A 647 9.00 0.96 -17.54
N ALA A 648 7.93 1.61 -17.98
CA ALA A 648 7.28 2.69 -17.20
C ALA A 648 6.67 2.16 -15.90
N MET A 649 5.99 1.02 -15.98
CA MET A 649 5.46 0.34 -14.80
C MET A 649 6.57 -0.02 -13.81
N ASN A 650 7.73 -0.47 -14.25
CA ASN A 650 8.85 -0.80 -13.36
C ASN A 650 9.48 0.45 -12.71
N THR A 651 9.50 1.57 -13.39
CA THR A 651 10.15 2.81 -12.95
C THR A 651 9.25 3.65 -12.03
N ALA A 652 7.95 3.66 -12.25
CA ALA A 652 6.99 4.45 -11.47
C ALA A 652 6.89 3.99 -10.01
N ASP A 653 6.63 4.93 -9.09
CA ASP A 653 6.34 4.66 -7.67
C ASP A 653 4.86 4.28 -7.45
N VAL A 654 3.99 4.72 -8.35
CA VAL A 654 2.55 4.44 -8.34
C VAL A 654 2.12 3.96 -9.72
N ILE A 655 1.28 2.91 -9.75
CA ILE A 655 0.66 2.41 -10.98
C ILE A 655 -0.85 2.52 -10.83
N LEU A 656 -1.52 3.15 -11.79
CA LEU A 656 -2.98 3.08 -11.91
C LEU A 656 -3.35 1.80 -12.68
N MET A 657 -4.39 1.11 -12.22
CA MET A 657 -4.88 -0.11 -12.88
C MET A 657 -5.96 0.18 -13.92
N ASN A 658 -6.43 1.42 -13.99
CA ASN A 658 -7.40 1.90 -14.97
C ASN A 658 -7.02 3.29 -15.47
N GLU A 659 -7.68 3.76 -16.52
CA GLU A 659 -7.40 5.04 -17.17
C GLU A 659 -8.03 6.25 -16.46
N ASP A 660 -8.70 6.05 -15.31
CA ASP A 660 -9.38 7.11 -14.53
C ASP A 660 -8.34 8.01 -13.84
N LEU A 661 -8.13 9.19 -14.37
CA LEU A 661 -7.22 10.20 -13.79
C LEU A 661 -7.69 10.72 -12.44
N GLY A 662 -8.97 10.57 -12.08
CA GLY A 662 -9.52 10.91 -10.77
C GLY A 662 -8.84 10.16 -9.62
N LYS A 663 -8.18 9.01 -9.92
CA LYS A 663 -7.38 8.24 -8.96
C LYS A 663 -6.19 9.02 -8.40
N ILE A 664 -5.70 10.02 -9.13
CA ILE A 664 -4.64 10.93 -8.62
C ILE A 664 -5.19 11.70 -7.42
N GLY A 665 -6.39 12.26 -7.53
CA GLY A 665 -7.05 12.95 -6.41
C GLY A 665 -7.34 12.04 -5.22
N GLU A 666 -7.72 10.77 -5.47
CA GLU A 666 -7.90 9.76 -4.43
C GLU A 666 -6.57 9.44 -3.73
N LEU A 667 -5.47 9.25 -4.47
CA LEU A 667 -4.12 9.00 -3.92
C LEU A 667 -3.69 10.13 -2.97
N LEU A 668 -3.79 11.38 -3.44
CA LEU A 668 -3.40 12.55 -2.64
C LEU A 668 -4.26 12.70 -1.38
N ALA A 669 -5.57 12.44 -1.49
CA ALA A 669 -6.49 12.46 -0.36
C ALA A 669 -6.20 11.34 0.65
N ILE A 670 -5.89 10.12 0.19
CA ILE A 670 -5.48 9.00 1.04
C ILE A 670 -4.17 9.35 1.75
N GLY A 671 -3.16 9.84 1.04
CA GLY A 671 -1.89 10.27 1.62
C GLY A 671 -2.08 11.30 2.74
N LYS A 672 -2.87 12.36 2.49
CA LYS A 672 -3.19 13.40 3.48
C LYS A 672 -3.90 12.85 4.72
N LYS A 673 -4.91 11.99 4.53
CA LYS A 673 -5.67 11.38 5.64
C LYS A 673 -4.81 10.39 6.41
N THR A 674 -3.94 9.63 5.73
CA THR A 674 -2.99 8.69 6.35
C THR A 674 -2.02 9.41 7.28
N ILE A 675 -1.38 10.46 6.80
CA ILE A 675 -0.41 11.22 7.62
C ILE A 675 -1.10 11.92 8.80
N ARG A 676 -2.30 12.47 8.59
CA ARG A 676 -3.10 13.02 9.70
C ARG A 676 -3.42 11.95 10.75
N ASN A 677 -3.83 10.77 10.32
CA ASN A 677 -4.16 9.64 11.20
C ASN A 677 -2.91 9.16 11.98
N ILE A 678 -1.77 9.04 11.31
CA ILE A 678 -0.49 8.67 11.96
C ILE A 678 -0.11 9.72 13.04
N LYS A 679 -0.20 11.01 12.73
CA LYS A 679 0.05 12.08 13.71
C LYS A 679 -0.88 11.99 14.92
N GLN A 680 -2.17 11.73 14.69
CA GLN A 680 -3.14 11.51 15.77
C GLN A 680 -2.81 10.26 16.60
N ASN A 681 -2.45 9.16 15.96
CA ASN A 681 -2.04 7.93 16.63
C ASN A 681 -0.82 8.15 17.51
N LEU A 682 0.20 8.84 16.98
CA LEU A 682 1.40 9.19 17.74
C LEU A 682 1.07 10.10 18.93
N PHE A 683 0.23 11.11 18.71
CA PHE A 683 -0.24 11.98 19.79
C PHE A 683 -0.90 11.18 20.91
N TRP A 684 -1.88 10.33 20.61
CA TRP A 684 -2.58 9.54 21.63
C TRP A 684 -1.64 8.53 22.31
N ALA A 685 -0.72 7.91 21.57
CA ALA A 685 0.25 6.97 22.13
C ALA A 685 1.17 7.61 23.17
N PHE A 686 1.55 8.88 22.98
CA PHE A 686 2.37 9.63 23.93
C PHE A 686 1.54 10.33 25.02
N PHE A 687 0.37 10.84 24.69
CA PHE A 687 -0.45 11.64 25.59
C PHE A 687 -0.77 10.90 26.89
N TYR A 688 -1.22 9.64 26.81
CA TYR A 688 -1.49 8.83 27.97
C TYR A 688 -0.25 8.67 28.86
N ASN A 689 0.90 8.38 28.28
CA ASN A 689 2.13 8.17 29.01
C ASN A 689 2.63 9.47 29.66
N CYS A 690 2.61 10.58 28.94
CA CYS A 690 3.02 11.89 29.48
C CYS A 690 2.11 12.40 30.60
N LEU A 691 0.79 12.15 30.50
CA LEU A 691 -0.17 12.54 31.51
C LEU A 691 -0.04 11.68 32.79
N MET A 692 0.11 10.36 32.61
CA MET A 692 0.10 9.42 33.72
C MET A 692 1.45 9.30 34.43
N LEU A 693 2.58 9.59 33.75
CA LEU A 693 3.91 9.46 34.32
C LEU A 693 4.16 10.35 35.56
N PRO A 694 3.82 11.65 35.58
CA PRO A 694 3.93 12.50 36.78
C PRO A 694 3.04 12.01 37.94
N ILE A 695 1.84 11.48 37.62
CA ILE A 695 0.93 10.93 38.66
C ILE A 695 1.54 9.64 39.22
N ALA A 696 2.05 8.75 38.36
CA ALA A 696 2.72 7.53 38.74
C ALA A 696 3.99 7.79 39.58
N ALA A 697 4.73 8.85 39.24
CA ALA A 697 5.88 9.31 40.02
C ALA A 697 5.51 9.96 41.38
N GLY A 698 4.22 10.11 41.67
CA GLY A 698 3.74 10.62 42.95
C GLY A 698 3.71 12.12 43.07
N ALA A 699 3.86 12.90 41.98
CA ALA A 699 3.80 14.38 42.03
C ALA A 699 2.48 14.94 42.58
N PHE A 700 1.40 14.18 42.47
CA PHE A 700 0.04 14.57 42.92
C PHE A 700 -0.39 13.86 44.20
N ARG A 701 0.46 13.09 44.86
CA ARG A 701 0.18 12.49 46.19
C ARG A 701 -0.21 13.50 47.26
N PRO A 702 0.39 14.72 47.34
CA PRO A 702 -0.05 15.73 48.29
C PRO A 702 -1.51 16.18 48.11
N LEU A 703 -2.06 16.00 46.88
CA LEU A 703 -3.49 16.29 46.56
C LEU A 703 -4.38 15.05 46.73
N GLY A 704 -3.89 13.96 47.29
CA GLY A 704 -4.64 12.72 47.49
C GLY A 704 -4.79 11.87 46.22
N ILE A 705 -4.12 12.23 45.09
CA ILE A 705 -4.19 11.50 43.81
C ILE A 705 -2.99 10.57 43.71
N SER A 706 -3.27 9.26 43.71
CA SER A 706 -2.28 8.21 43.45
C SER A 706 -2.84 7.17 42.49
N ILE A 707 -1.95 6.50 41.76
CA ILE A 707 -2.31 5.44 40.81
C ILE A 707 -1.57 4.17 41.21
N SER A 708 -2.33 3.07 41.29
CA SER A 708 -1.74 1.75 41.50
C SER A 708 -1.17 1.19 40.19
N PRO A 709 -0.22 0.22 40.24
CA PRO A 709 0.30 -0.47 39.07
C PRO A 709 -0.80 -1.13 38.23
N MET A 710 -1.89 -1.54 38.84
CA MET A 710 -3.05 -2.14 38.15
C MET A 710 -3.78 -1.12 37.25
N ILE A 711 -4.07 0.09 37.77
CA ILE A 711 -4.70 1.19 37.02
C ILE A 711 -3.76 1.62 35.87
N ALA A 712 -2.47 1.65 36.11
CA ALA A 712 -1.45 1.90 35.12
C ALA A 712 -1.53 0.91 33.94
N GLY A 713 -1.65 -0.38 34.24
CA GLY A 713 -1.83 -1.43 33.23
C GLY A 713 -3.11 -1.28 32.40
N LEU A 714 -4.22 -0.92 33.06
CA LEU A 714 -5.49 -0.66 32.35
C LEU A 714 -5.40 0.55 31.41
N ALA A 715 -4.78 1.65 31.84
CA ALA A 715 -4.58 2.85 31.01
C ALA A 715 -3.76 2.53 29.75
N MET A 716 -2.77 1.66 29.86
CA MET A 716 -1.96 1.18 28.73
C MET A 716 -2.80 0.41 27.69
N VAL A 717 -3.72 -0.46 28.14
CA VAL A 717 -4.64 -1.18 27.23
C VAL A 717 -5.58 -0.20 26.53
N LEU A 718 -6.12 0.79 27.24
CA LEU A 718 -6.99 1.82 26.67
C LEU A 718 -6.25 2.67 25.62
N SER A 719 -4.98 3.01 25.84
CA SER A 719 -4.13 3.70 24.86
C SER A 719 -4.03 2.91 23.56
N SER A 720 -3.75 1.60 23.64
CA SER A 720 -3.68 0.73 22.46
C SER A 720 -5.01 0.67 21.71
N ILE A 721 -6.12 0.53 22.43
CA ILE A 721 -7.47 0.51 21.83
C ILE A 721 -7.76 1.82 21.09
N THR A 722 -7.43 2.98 21.69
CA THR A 722 -7.63 4.30 21.08
C THR A 722 -6.89 4.42 19.74
N VAL A 723 -5.61 4.03 19.70
CA VAL A 723 -4.79 4.05 18.48
C VAL A 723 -5.37 3.13 17.40
N ILE A 724 -5.79 1.92 17.77
CA ILE A 724 -6.37 0.96 16.85
C ILE A 724 -7.68 1.49 16.25
N LEU A 725 -8.59 1.99 17.10
CA LEU A 725 -9.87 2.53 16.62
C LEU A 725 -9.67 3.74 15.70
N ASN A 726 -8.71 4.61 16.02
CA ASN A 726 -8.38 5.73 15.16
C ASN A 726 -7.80 5.28 13.80
N ALA A 727 -6.91 4.28 13.79
CA ALA A 727 -6.38 3.73 12.54
C ALA A 727 -7.48 3.07 11.68
N LEU A 728 -8.42 2.35 12.29
CA LEU A 728 -9.54 1.72 11.58
C LEU A 728 -10.49 2.73 10.91
N ARG A 729 -10.54 3.98 11.37
CA ARG A 729 -11.30 5.06 10.71
C ARG A 729 -10.86 5.30 9.27
N LEU A 730 -9.61 4.97 8.91
CA LEU A 730 -9.14 5.04 7.52
C LEU A 730 -9.96 4.16 6.58
N LYS A 731 -10.52 3.04 7.04
CA LYS A 731 -11.41 2.18 6.23
C LYS A 731 -12.75 2.84 5.86
N LEU A 732 -13.16 3.87 6.62
CA LEU A 732 -14.40 4.60 6.43
C LEU A 732 -14.25 5.84 5.54
N ILE A 733 -13.12 5.94 4.83
CA ILE A 733 -12.92 7.03 3.87
C ILE A 733 -13.88 6.83 2.69
N HIS A 734 -14.88 7.72 2.59
CA HIS A 734 -15.72 7.83 1.42
C HIS A 734 -15.12 8.88 0.50
N PHE A 735 -15.03 8.57 -0.78
CA PHE A 735 -14.70 9.50 -1.86
C PHE A 735 -16.01 9.84 -2.52
N GLN A 736 -16.43 11.10 -2.44
CA GLN A 736 -17.57 11.59 -3.20
C GLN A 736 -17.16 11.59 -4.68
N LYS A 737 -17.77 10.72 -5.49
CA LYS A 737 -17.83 10.97 -6.93
C LYS A 737 -18.63 12.25 -7.08
N GLY A 738 -18.07 13.23 -7.78
CA GLY A 738 -18.78 14.48 -8.06
C GLY A 738 -20.16 14.18 -8.63
N ASP A 739 -21.20 14.46 -7.87
CA ASP A 739 -22.61 14.43 -8.28
C ASP A 739 -22.87 15.55 -9.29
N LYS A 740 -22.40 15.39 -10.54
CA LYS A 740 -22.71 16.34 -11.63
C LYS A 740 -22.89 15.68 -13.00
N LYS A 741 -23.38 14.45 -13.11
CA LYS A 741 -23.61 13.84 -14.42
C LYS A 741 -25.05 13.51 -14.79
N ASP A 742 -26.07 13.95 -14.05
CA ASP A 742 -27.49 13.71 -14.45
C ASP A 742 -28.22 14.88 -15.13
N VAL A 743 -27.54 16.00 -15.42
CA VAL A 743 -28.21 17.18 -16.04
C VAL A 743 -27.90 17.33 -17.54
N ARG A 744 -26.96 16.60 -18.14
CA ARG A 744 -26.59 16.76 -19.56
C ARG A 744 -27.18 15.72 -20.54
N GLN A 745 -27.95 14.75 -20.07
CA GLN A 745 -28.59 13.76 -20.97
C GLN A 745 -30.08 14.03 -21.26
N GLN A 746 -30.64 15.19 -20.89
CA GLN A 746 -32.04 15.55 -21.24
C GLN A 746 -32.18 16.64 -22.30
N ASN A 747 -31.10 17.07 -22.94
CA ASN A 747 -31.19 18.01 -24.07
C ASN A 747 -30.24 17.59 -25.20
N HIS A 748 -30.61 16.50 -25.89
CA HIS A 748 -30.32 16.31 -27.33
C HIS A 748 -31.24 15.22 -27.85
#